data_5a01c65c8132253da33935737bc9f865
#
_entry.id   5a01c65c8132253da33935737bc9f865
#
_cell.length_a   1.000
_cell.length_b   1.000
_cell.length_c   1.000
_cell.angle_alpha   90.00
_cell.angle_beta   90.00
_cell.angle_gamma   90.00
#
_symmetry.space_group_name_H-M   'P 1'
#
loop_
_entity.id
_entity.type
_entity.pdbx_description
1 polymer ?
#
loop_
_entity_poly.entity_id
_entity_poly.type
_entity_poly.pdbx_seq_one_letter_code
_entity_poly.pdbx_strand_id
1 'polypeptide(L)'
;KEQAGILSIMIEEIEREGLTLMHLRNVPTNPNCLGKDARATEPDIKQVFITGVTDVENLERTLYVIRKKIEKRVRHKDFYIVSLSGKNIIYKGMLSSMQVREYFPDLTQPYFTSGLALVHSRFSTNTFPTWSLAQPFRLLAHNGEINTIRGNRGWMEARESVLSSPALGNIKAIRPIIQPGMSDSASLDNVLEFFVMSGLSLPHAMAMLVPESFNDKNPISEELKAFYEYHSILMEPWDGPAALLFSDGRFAGGMLDRNGLRPARYLITNNDMMVVASEVGVMDFEPGEIKEKGRLQPGKILMIDTEQGKIYYDGELKEQLASARPYRAWLSANRIELDTLKSGRKIDNRIDGYDRMLRTFGFSREDIERTLMPMCNTGAEPIASMGNDTPLAVLSDRPQLLFNYFRQQFAQVTNPAIDPIREELVMSLTEYIGAVGMNILVPSESHCKMVRLPHPVLNNTQLDILCNIRYKGFNTVKLPIVFEVSKGKAGLQEALNDLCKQAEQSVTDGVNYIILSDRFVDDTHAAIPSLLAVSAVHHHLISVQKRVQTALIVESGEIREVMHAALLLGYGASAINPYMAFAVLDELVRKGDVQMNYETAEKNYIKAIRKGLFKIMSKMGISTIRSYRGAKIFEAVGVSEELLRSYFGTQTSSCLLYTSPSPRDRTRSR
;
A
#
# COMPACT_ATOMS: atom_id res chain seq x y z
N LYS A 1 -16.55 -14.47 34.42
CA LYS A 1 -17.14 -15.39 33.43
C LYS A 1 -16.46 -15.22 32.05
N GLU A 2 -16.22 -13.99 31.58
CA GLU A 2 -15.57 -13.73 30.29
C GLU A 2 -14.15 -14.26 30.22
N GLN A 3 -13.33 -13.99 31.23
CA GLN A 3 -11.94 -14.49 31.30
C GLN A 3 -11.87 -16.03 31.27
N ALA A 4 -12.79 -16.72 31.95
CA ALA A 4 -12.87 -18.17 31.92
C ALA A 4 -13.24 -18.70 30.54
N GLY A 5 -14.13 -18.01 29.82
CA GLY A 5 -14.49 -18.35 28.43
C GLY A 5 -13.33 -18.13 27.45
N ILE A 6 -12.56 -17.08 27.61
CA ILE A 6 -11.35 -16.84 26.80
C ILE A 6 -10.31 -17.93 27.05
N LEU A 7 -10.06 -18.26 28.32
CA LEU A 7 -9.10 -19.32 28.68
C LEU A 7 -9.52 -20.69 28.11
N SER A 8 -10.82 -21.03 28.15
CA SER A 8 -11.33 -22.25 27.52
C SER A 8 -11.04 -22.30 26.02
N ILE A 9 -11.28 -21.18 25.30
CA ILE A 9 -10.95 -21.08 23.87
C ILE A 9 -9.44 -21.25 23.63
N MET A 10 -8.62 -20.67 24.50
CA MET A 10 -7.16 -20.80 24.39
C MET A 10 -6.71 -22.22 24.55
N ILE A 11 -7.19 -22.94 25.60
CA ILE A 11 -6.88 -24.35 25.86
C ILE A 11 -7.30 -25.20 24.67
N GLU A 12 -8.53 -25.03 24.17
CA GLU A 12 -9.02 -25.77 23.02
C GLU A 12 -8.15 -25.61 21.77
N GLU A 13 -7.72 -24.37 21.43
CA GLU A 13 -6.88 -24.15 20.25
C GLU A 13 -5.45 -24.69 20.45
N ILE A 14 -4.91 -24.64 21.66
CA ILE A 14 -3.61 -25.25 22.01
C ILE A 14 -3.67 -26.77 21.83
N GLU A 15 -4.70 -27.42 22.40
CA GLU A 15 -4.88 -28.87 22.31
C GLU A 15 -5.17 -29.35 20.89
N ARG A 16 -5.92 -28.58 20.07
CA ARG A 16 -6.17 -28.91 18.66
C ARG A 16 -4.90 -28.96 17.83
N GLU A 17 -3.88 -28.18 18.18
CA GLU A 17 -2.58 -28.22 17.53
C GLU A 17 -1.59 -29.21 18.17
N GLY A 18 -2.07 -30.08 19.04
CA GLY A 18 -1.28 -31.17 19.69
C GLY A 18 -0.37 -30.69 20.80
N LEU A 19 -0.60 -29.48 21.31
CA LEU A 19 0.16 -28.93 22.45
C LEU A 19 -0.67 -28.97 23.73
N THR A 20 -0.01 -28.75 24.86
CA THR A 20 -0.65 -28.74 26.17
C THR A 20 -0.32 -27.47 26.92
N LEU A 21 -1.33 -26.81 27.51
CA LEU A 21 -1.14 -25.73 28.46
C LEU A 21 -0.59 -26.28 29.78
N MET A 22 0.67 -25.99 30.07
CA MET A 22 1.36 -26.50 31.26
C MET A 22 1.08 -25.64 32.49
N HIS A 23 1.07 -24.33 32.34
CA HIS A 23 0.90 -23.37 33.43
C HIS A 23 0.34 -22.03 32.98
N LEU A 24 -0.44 -21.39 33.86
CA LEU A 24 -0.94 -20.04 33.72
C LEU A 24 -0.41 -19.18 34.87
N ARG A 25 0.33 -18.13 34.53
CA ARG A 25 0.91 -17.22 35.51
C ARG A 25 0.25 -15.83 35.38
N ASN A 26 -0.10 -15.22 36.51
CA ASN A 26 -0.38 -13.80 36.54
C ASN A 26 0.95 -13.02 36.48
N VAL A 27 1.11 -12.13 35.52
CA VAL A 27 2.31 -11.30 35.39
C VAL A 27 2.30 -10.28 36.54
N PRO A 28 3.36 -10.20 37.36
CA PRO A 28 3.45 -9.19 38.40
C PRO A 28 3.50 -7.78 37.80
N THR A 29 2.66 -6.90 38.29
CA THR A 29 2.60 -5.49 37.87
C THR A 29 2.54 -4.55 39.09
N ASN A 30 3.03 -3.32 38.94
CA ASN A 30 2.91 -2.26 39.93
C ASN A 30 2.05 -1.12 39.40
N PRO A 31 0.73 -1.16 39.64
CA PRO A 31 -0.17 -0.12 39.14
C PRO A 31 0.07 1.29 39.75
N ASN A 32 0.82 1.38 40.85
CA ASN A 32 1.01 2.66 41.53
C ASN A 32 1.83 3.70 40.74
N CYS A 33 2.63 3.25 39.77
CA CYS A 33 3.38 4.13 38.89
C CYS A 33 2.55 4.68 37.72
N LEU A 34 1.31 4.18 37.50
CA LEU A 34 0.50 4.55 36.36
C LEU A 34 -0.14 5.92 36.48
N GLY A 35 -0.16 6.66 35.37
CA GLY A 35 -1.00 7.85 35.20
C GLY A 35 -2.50 7.49 35.12
N LYS A 36 -3.36 8.49 35.31
CA LYS A 36 -4.82 8.32 35.40
C LYS A 36 -5.41 7.53 34.20
N ASP A 37 -5.04 7.88 32.96
CA ASP A 37 -5.63 7.29 31.76
C ASP A 37 -5.11 5.85 31.52
N ALA A 38 -3.83 5.61 31.78
CA ALA A 38 -3.23 4.29 31.70
C ALA A 38 -3.87 3.34 32.72
N ARG A 39 -4.11 3.82 33.96
CA ARG A 39 -4.74 3.06 35.03
C ARG A 39 -6.22 2.75 34.74
N ALA A 40 -6.94 3.65 34.13
CA ALA A 40 -8.35 3.45 33.75
C ALA A 40 -8.56 2.34 32.72
N THR A 41 -7.52 2.04 31.95
CA THR A 41 -7.52 1.04 30.87
C THR A 41 -6.52 -0.09 31.09
N GLU A 42 -6.00 -0.25 32.31
CA GLU A 42 -5.00 -1.26 32.67
C GLU A 42 -5.53 -2.68 32.39
N PRO A 43 -4.82 -3.50 31.59
CA PRO A 43 -5.22 -4.88 31.33
C PRO A 43 -4.84 -5.83 32.47
N ASP A 44 -5.60 -6.92 32.62
CA ASP A 44 -5.17 -8.09 33.40
C ASP A 44 -4.19 -8.90 32.52
N ILE A 45 -2.92 -8.96 32.95
CA ILE A 45 -1.84 -9.54 32.14
C ILE A 45 -1.53 -10.97 32.63
N LYS A 46 -1.68 -11.92 31.73
CA LYS A 46 -1.38 -13.34 32.01
C LYS A 46 -0.32 -13.86 31.06
N GLN A 47 0.48 -14.79 31.54
CA GLN A 47 1.45 -15.53 30.76
C GLN A 47 1.07 -17.02 30.76
N VAL A 48 1.04 -17.63 29.58
CA VAL A 48 0.79 -19.06 29.39
C VAL A 48 2.09 -19.79 29.06
N PHE A 49 2.28 -20.95 29.63
CA PHE A 49 3.39 -21.87 29.34
C PHE A 49 2.82 -23.09 28.63
N ILE A 50 3.36 -23.35 27.42
CA ILE A 50 2.88 -24.41 26.53
C ILE A 50 4.00 -25.40 26.30
N THR A 51 3.68 -26.68 26.26
CA THR A 51 4.62 -27.79 26.01
C THR A 51 4.07 -28.75 24.96
N GLY A 52 4.94 -29.59 24.40
CA GLY A 52 4.53 -30.69 23.52
C GLY A 52 5.20 -30.77 22.16
N VAL A 53 6.15 -29.87 21.84
CA VAL A 53 6.84 -29.86 20.52
C VAL A 53 8.35 -30.08 20.69
N THR A 54 8.95 -30.72 19.71
CA THR A 54 10.37 -31.08 19.69
C THR A 54 11.22 -30.20 18.76
N ASP A 55 10.60 -29.51 17.78
CA ASP A 55 11.27 -28.67 16.78
C ASP A 55 10.89 -27.21 16.98
N VAL A 56 11.90 -26.35 17.20
CA VAL A 56 11.73 -24.91 17.51
C VAL A 56 11.10 -24.11 16.37
N GLU A 57 11.45 -24.38 15.13
CA GLU A 57 10.86 -23.65 13.99
C GLU A 57 9.39 -24.02 13.78
N ASN A 58 9.05 -25.29 13.90
CA ASN A 58 7.66 -25.75 13.86
C ASN A 58 6.88 -25.23 15.06
N LEU A 59 7.51 -25.10 16.23
CA LEU A 59 6.91 -24.49 17.40
C LEU A 59 6.45 -23.06 17.12
N GLU A 60 7.33 -22.19 16.60
CA GLU A 60 6.99 -20.80 16.31
C GLU A 60 5.81 -20.69 15.32
N ARG A 61 5.81 -21.51 14.26
CA ARG A 61 4.71 -21.59 13.29
C ARG A 61 3.40 -22.07 13.93
N THR A 62 3.47 -23.09 14.76
CA THR A 62 2.30 -23.63 15.48
C THR A 62 1.74 -22.60 16.45
N LEU A 63 2.59 -21.92 17.22
CA LEU A 63 2.19 -20.84 18.13
C LEU A 63 1.55 -19.67 17.38
N TYR A 64 2.10 -19.30 16.21
CA TYR A 64 1.50 -18.30 15.33
C TYR A 64 0.07 -18.70 14.90
N VAL A 65 -0.12 -19.94 14.46
CA VAL A 65 -1.43 -20.47 14.04
C VAL A 65 -2.42 -20.49 15.20
N ILE A 66 -2.00 -20.98 16.37
CA ILE A 66 -2.80 -20.98 17.59
C ILE A 66 -3.26 -19.56 17.93
N ARG A 67 -2.33 -18.61 17.99
CA ARG A 67 -2.63 -17.22 18.29
C ARG A 67 -3.65 -16.64 17.32
N LYS A 68 -3.46 -16.81 16.02
CA LYS A 68 -4.39 -16.30 14.99
C LYS A 68 -5.78 -16.92 15.12
N LYS A 69 -5.89 -18.20 15.46
CA LYS A 69 -7.16 -18.87 15.68
C LYS A 69 -7.87 -18.37 16.95
N ILE A 70 -7.11 -18.14 18.04
CA ILE A 70 -7.64 -17.55 19.27
C ILE A 70 -8.15 -16.14 18.99
N GLU A 71 -7.35 -15.26 18.38
CA GLU A 71 -7.72 -13.88 18.01
C GLU A 71 -8.99 -13.84 17.15
N LYS A 72 -9.20 -14.82 16.28
CA LYS A 72 -10.40 -14.94 15.44
C LYS A 72 -11.64 -15.39 16.22
N ARG A 73 -11.50 -16.26 17.20
CA ARG A 73 -12.60 -16.81 17.99
C ARG A 73 -13.02 -15.89 19.14
N VAL A 74 -12.05 -15.22 19.78
CA VAL A 74 -12.30 -14.28 20.87
C VAL A 74 -12.76 -12.94 20.29
N ARG A 75 -14.06 -12.62 20.43
CA ARG A 75 -14.65 -11.39 19.91
C ARG A 75 -14.70 -10.25 20.93
N HIS A 76 -13.88 -10.31 21.97
CA HIS A 76 -13.81 -9.25 22.97
C HIS A 76 -12.86 -8.13 22.49
N LYS A 77 -13.37 -6.90 22.43
CA LYS A 77 -12.65 -5.73 21.87
C LYS A 77 -11.33 -5.38 22.60
N ASP A 78 -11.27 -5.68 23.89
CA ASP A 78 -10.13 -5.35 24.74
C ASP A 78 -9.18 -6.55 24.96
N PHE A 79 -9.45 -7.69 24.32
CA PHE A 79 -8.57 -8.85 24.34
C PHE A 79 -7.51 -8.76 23.24
N TYR A 80 -6.25 -9.02 23.58
CA TYR A 80 -5.18 -9.20 22.63
C TYR A 80 -4.07 -10.09 23.18
N ILE A 81 -3.35 -10.77 22.30
CA ILE A 81 -2.18 -11.55 22.63
C ILE A 81 -0.94 -10.73 22.25
N VAL A 82 -0.17 -10.30 23.24
CA VAL A 82 1.04 -9.49 23.07
C VAL A 82 2.07 -10.24 22.23
N SER A 83 2.39 -11.48 22.67
CA SER A 83 3.27 -12.43 21.95
C SER A 83 2.90 -13.85 22.35
N LEU A 84 3.18 -14.80 21.47
CA LEU A 84 3.14 -16.22 21.74
C LEU A 84 4.32 -16.84 20.99
N SER A 85 5.44 -17.05 21.68
CA SER A 85 6.74 -17.41 21.08
C SER A 85 7.61 -18.15 22.10
N GLY A 86 8.42 -19.07 21.62
CA GLY A 86 9.48 -19.71 22.39
C GLY A 86 10.81 -18.95 22.36
N LYS A 87 10.91 -17.86 21.55
CA LYS A 87 12.15 -17.10 21.35
C LYS A 87 12.11 -15.70 21.95
N ASN A 88 10.93 -15.07 22.00
CA ASN A 88 10.74 -13.67 22.38
C ASN A 88 9.77 -13.52 23.53
N ILE A 89 10.04 -12.56 24.42
CA ILE A 89 9.10 -12.05 25.41
C ILE A 89 8.95 -10.55 25.25
N ILE A 90 7.72 -10.03 25.32
CA ILE A 90 7.44 -8.61 25.10
C ILE A 90 6.77 -8.00 26.33
N TYR A 91 7.39 -6.99 26.91
CA TYR A 91 6.85 -6.13 27.95
C TYR A 91 6.51 -4.78 27.35
N LYS A 92 5.24 -4.39 27.35
CA LYS A 92 4.79 -3.14 26.75
C LYS A 92 3.52 -2.61 27.42
N GLY A 93 3.26 -1.31 27.22
CA GLY A 93 2.05 -0.70 27.79
C GLY A 93 1.99 0.80 27.55
N MET A 94 0.98 1.44 28.13
CA MET A 94 0.85 2.90 28.18
C MET A 94 1.76 3.45 29.31
N LEU A 95 3.06 3.33 29.11
CA LEU A 95 4.12 3.58 30.07
C LEU A 95 5.16 4.54 29.48
N SER A 96 5.68 5.43 30.29
CA SER A 96 6.93 6.12 29.97
C SER A 96 8.12 5.16 30.11
N SER A 97 9.28 5.52 29.54
CA SER A 97 10.48 4.67 29.60
C SER A 97 10.90 4.32 31.04
N MET A 98 10.76 5.24 31.98
CA MET A 98 11.07 5.00 33.40
C MET A 98 10.07 4.06 34.07
N GLN A 99 8.79 4.17 33.70
CA GLN A 99 7.72 3.36 34.28
C GLN A 99 7.79 1.88 33.85
N VAL A 100 8.37 1.53 32.69
CA VAL A 100 8.46 0.13 32.23
C VAL A 100 9.10 -0.77 33.27
N ARG A 101 10.23 -0.35 33.81
CA ARG A 101 10.96 -1.12 34.84
C ARG A 101 10.21 -1.15 36.18
N GLU A 102 9.53 -0.05 36.53
CA GLU A 102 8.76 0.06 37.77
C GLU A 102 7.45 -0.75 37.71
N TYR A 103 6.78 -0.71 36.55
CA TYR A 103 5.51 -1.40 36.32
C TYR A 103 5.67 -2.93 36.23
N PHE A 104 6.77 -3.40 35.61
CA PHE A 104 7.07 -4.82 35.46
C PHE A 104 8.23 -5.28 36.37
N PRO A 105 7.96 -5.72 37.62
CA PRO A 105 9.02 -6.18 38.54
C PRO A 105 9.87 -7.32 37.97
N ASP A 106 9.37 -8.11 37.03
CA ASP A 106 10.13 -9.16 36.35
C ASP A 106 11.45 -8.63 35.76
N LEU A 107 11.44 -7.42 35.19
CA LEU A 107 12.59 -6.78 34.54
C LEU A 107 13.71 -6.37 35.53
N THR A 108 13.46 -6.45 36.82
CA THR A 108 14.43 -6.13 37.88
C THR A 108 15.04 -7.35 38.54
N GLN A 109 14.57 -8.55 38.17
CA GLN A 109 15.07 -9.79 38.76
C GLN A 109 16.47 -10.14 38.26
N PRO A 110 17.41 -10.56 39.13
CA PRO A 110 18.78 -10.86 38.74
C PRO A 110 18.91 -11.96 37.69
N TYR A 111 17.94 -12.88 37.62
CA TYR A 111 17.91 -13.98 36.65
C TYR A 111 17.30 -13.58 35.31
N PHE A 112 16.72 -12.39 35.21
CA PHE A 112 16.16 -11.90 33.93
C PHE A 112 17.29 -11.30 33.08
N THR A 113 17.91 -12.15 32.26
CA THR A 113 19.01 -11.78 31.38
C THR A 113 18.60 -11.99 29.93
N SER A 114 19.08 -11.14 29.01
CA SER A 114 18.84 -11.26 27.58
C SER A 114 20.06 -10.84 26.79
N GLY A 115 20.36 -11.58 25.70
CA GLY A 115 21.40 -11.22 24.76
C GLY A 115 20.95 -10.17 23.74
N LEU A 116 19.65 -9.86 23.66
CA LEU A 116 19.05 -8.92 22.73
C LEU A 116 17.92 -8.13 23.39
N ALA A 117 17.90 -6.82 23.17
CA ALA A 117 16.80 -5.98 23.56
C ALA A 117 16.36 -5.07 22.40
N LEU A 118 15.09 -5.18 21.98
CA LEU A 118 14.43 -4.26 21.04
C LEU A 118 13.52 -3.32 21.83
N VAL A 119 13.79 -2.01 21.79
CA VAL A 119 13.16 -1.02 22.66
C VAL A 119 12.53 0.10 21.83
N HIS A 120 11.33 0.55 22.21
CA HIS A 120 10.67 1.69 21.60
C HIS A 120 9.88 2.49 22.65
N SER A 121 9.91 3.82 22.58
CA SER A 121 9.32 4.69 23.60
C SER A 121 8.09 5.49 23.17
N ARG A 122 7.63 5.35 21.92
CA ARG A 122 6.50 6.13 21.40
C ARG A 122 5.45 5.28 20.72
N PHE A 123 4.23 5.84 20.61
CA PHE A 123 3.14 5.33 19.79
C PHE A 123 3.22 5.89 18.37
N SER A 124 2.51 5.27 17.41
CA SER A 124 2.25 5.87 16.12
C SER A 124 1.42 7.15 16.28
N THR A 125 1.80 8.23 15.59
CA THR A 125 1.20 9.57 15.78
C THR A 125 -0.25 9.65 15.30
N ASN A 126 -0.69 8.76 14.41
CA ASN A 126 -2.03 8.74 13.82
C ASN A 126 -3.02 7.81 14.51
N THR A 127 -2.66 7.25 15.67
CA THR A 127 -3.54 6.37 16.44
C THR A 127 -3.63 6.84 17.90
N PHE A 128 -4.82 6.66 18.50
CA PHE A 128 -4.94 6.87 19.94
C PHE A 128 -4.09 5.84 20.68
N PRO A 129 -3.30 6.25 21.69
CA PRO A 129 -2.54 5.35 22.51
C PRO A 129 -3.44 4.33 23.21
N THR A 130 -3.08 3.07 23.10
CA THR A 130 -3.71 1.96 23.83
C THR A 130 -2.65 0.96 24.26
N TRP A 131 -2.94 0.15 25.27
CA TRP A 131 -2.00 -0.87 25.75
C TRP A 131 -1.58 -1.83 24.61
N SER A 132 -2.50 -2.23 23.76
CA SER A 132 -2.24 -3.16 22.63
C SER A 132 -1.37 -2.55 21.53
N LEU A 133 -1.48 -1.23 21.31
CA LEU A 133 -0.75 -0.54 20.24
C LEU A 133 0.58 0.06 20.68
N ALA A 134 0.99 -0.11 21.95
CA ALA A 134 2.33 0.19 22.40
C ALA A 134 3.36 -0.64 21.60
N GLN A 135 4.52 -0.05 21.32
CA GLN A 135 5.64 -0.74 20.67
C GLN A 135 6.65 -1.22 21.73
N PRO A 136 7.52 -2.19 21.39
CA PRO A 136 7.63 -2.91 20.12
C PRO A 136 6.46 -3.86 19.86
N PHE A 137 6.28 -4.23 18.60
CA PHE A 137 5.41 -5.32 18.19
C PHE A 137 6.15 -6.67 18.25
N ARG A 138 5.65 -7.72 17.57
CA ARG A 138 6.19 -9.08 17.71
C ARG A 138 7.57 -9.25 17.09
N LEU A 139 7.76 -8.68 15.90
CA LEU A 139 9.03 -8.69 15.19
C LEU A 139 9.60 -7.30 14.96
N LEU A 140 8.82 -6.23 15.15
CA LEU A 140 9.13 -4.89 14.63
C LEU A 140 9.00 -3.80 15.70
N ALA A 141 9.94 -2.83 15.65
CA ALA A 141 9.80 -1.50 16.21
C ALA A 141 9.97 -0.47 15.09
N HIS A 142 9.04 0.47 14.97
CA HIS A 142 8.96 1.41 13.87
C HIS A 142 8.91 2.85 14.36
N ASN A 143 9.92 3.63 14.00
CA ASN A 143 9.93 5.07 14.16
C ASN A 143 9.63 5.74 12.81
N GLY A 144 8.40 6.18 12.62
CA GLY A 144 7.93 6.78 11.39
C GLY A 144 6.45 6.55 11.14
N GLU A 145 6.06 6.60 9.87
CA GLU A 145 4.70 6.34 9.40
C GLU A 145 4.69 5.73 8.00
N ILE A 146 3.77 4.80 7.78
CA ILE A 146 3.54 4.22 6.46
C ILE A 146 2.44 5.02 5.76
N ASN A 147 2.82 5.90 4.85
CA ASN A 147 1.90 6.78 4.11
C ASN A 147 0.91 5.98 3.23
N THR A 148 1.32 4.81 2.78
CA THR A 148 0.58 3.94 1.85
C THR A 148 -0.33 2.93 2.56
N ILE A 149 -0.47 3.01 3.88
CA ILE A 149 -1.12 1.98 4.72
C ILE A 149 -2.52 1.57 4.25
N ARG A 150 -3.35 2.51 3.76
CA ARG A 150 -4.71 2.18 3.28
C ARG A 150 -4.67 1.25 2.06
N GLY A 151 -3.81 1.57 1.10
CA GLY A 151 -3.58 0.74 -0.08
C GLY A 151 -2.98 -0.61 0.29
N ASN A 152 -1.93 -0.63 1.13
CA ASN A 152 -1.27 -1.86 1.55
C ASN A 152 -2.24 -2.85 2.23
N ARG A 153 -3.13 -2.35 3.12
CA ARG A 153 -4.17 -3.17 3.75
C ARG A 153 -5.13 -3.76 2.71
N GLY A 154 -5.67 -2.92 1.82
CA GLY A 154 -6.61 -3.37 0.79
C GLY A 154 -5.99 -4.37 -0.18
N TRP A 155 -4.74 -4.17 -0.58
CA TRP A 155 -4.03 -5.13 -1.42
C TRP A 155 -3.67 -6.42 -0.69
N MET A 156 -3.34 -6.36 0.61
CA MET A 156 -3.09 -7.57 1.39
C MET A 156 -4.36 -8.39 1.54
N GLU A 157 -5.50 -7.77 1.84
CA GLU A 157 -6.82 -8.40 1.87
C GLU A 157 -7.17 -9.06 0.52
N ALA A 158 -6.96 -8.34 -0.58
CA ALA A 158 -7.20 -8.88 -1.92
C ALA A 158 -6.33 -10.11 -2.24
N ARG A 159 -5.08 -10.15 -1.73
CA ARG A 159 -4.15 -11.28 -1.93
C ARG A 159 -4.47 -12.49 -1.08
N GLU A 160 -5.10 -12.32 0.06
CA GLU A 160 -5.39 -13.45 0.97
C GLU A 160 -6.06 -14.63 0.25
N SER A 161 -6.81 -14.35 -0.83
CA SER A 161 -7.52 -15.37 -1.62
C SER A 161 -6.61 -16.35 -2.35
N VAL A 162 -5.45 -15.88 -2.79
CA VAL A 162 -4.50 -16.65 -3.61
C VAL A 162 -3.29 -17.16 -2.83
N LEU A 163 -3.20 -16.82 -1.53
CA LEU A 163 -2.12 -17.28 -0.68
C LEU A 163 -2.30 -18.75 -0.29
N SER A 164 -1.21 -19.50 -0.39
CA SER A 164 -1.07 -20.83 0.18
C SER A 164 0.35 -21.00 0.71
N SER A 165 0.47 -21.61 1.87
CA SER A 165 1.75 -21.86 2.52
C SER A 165 1.81 -23.32 3.00
N PRO A 166 2.71 -24.13 2.45
CA PRO A 166 2.94 -25.48 2.99
C PRO A 166 3.33 -25.47 4.48
N ALA A 167 4.05 -24.43 4.92
CA ALA A 167 4.51 -24.27 6.30
C ALA A 167 3.39 -23.93 7.29
N LEU A 168 2.35 -23.22 6.84
CA LEU A 168 1.22 -22.81 7.71
C LEU A 168 -0.07 -23.60 7.47
N GLY A 169 -0.10 -24.45 6.46
CA GLY A 169 -1.28 -25.26 6.13
C GLY A 169 -2.49 -24.42 5.71
N ASN A 170 -3.58 -24.48 6.45
CA ASN A 170 -4.83 -23.81 6.08
C ASN A 170 -4.82 -22.31 6.37
N ILE A 171 -4.39 -21.51 5.39
CA ILE A 171 -4.39 -20.04 5.47
C ILE A 171 -5.78 -19.45 5.79
N LYS A 172 -6.88 -20.07 5.34
CA LYS A 172 -8.24 -19.57 5.62
C LYS A 172 -8.55 -19.55 7.12
N ALA A 173 -7.94 -20.45 7.91
CA ALA A 173 -8.16 -20.53 9.35
C ALA A 173 -7.55 -19.32 10.10
N ILE A 174 -6.48 -18.72 9.57
CA ILE A 174 -5.72 -17.63 10.20
C ILE A 174 -6.04 -16.23 9.63
N ARG A 175 -6.98 -16.13 8.70
CA ARG A 175 -7.44 -14.83 8.16
C ARG A 175 -8.33 -14.10 9.17
N PRO A 176 -8.29 -12.76 9.18
CA PRO A 176 -7.47 -11.87 8.35
C PRO A 176 -6.00 -11.87 8.80
N ILE A 177 -5.07 -11.65 7.86
CA ILE A 177 -3.64 -11.55 8.18
C ILE A 177 -3.40 -10.27 8.98
N ILE A 178 -3.87 -9.13 8.49
CA ILE A 178 -3.85 -7.86 9.23
C ILE A 178 -5.10 -7.78 10.09
N GLN A 179 -4.92 -7.67 11.40
CA GLN A 179 -6.04 -7.51 12.33
C GLN A 179 -6.73 -6.15 12.14
N PRO A 180 -8.06 -6.07 12.25
CA PRO A 180 -8.79 -4.81 12.21
C PRO A 180 -8.36 -3.87 13.35
N GLY A 181 -8.36 -2.56 13.08
CA GLY A 181 -8.05 -1.53 14.10
C GLY A 181 -6.58 -1.36 14.45
N MET A 182 -5.68 -2.08 13.77
CA MET A 182 -4.23 -1.94 13.99
C MET A 182 -3.71 -0.57 13.53
N SER A 183 -2.61 -0.08 14.14
CA SER A 183 -1.82 1.04 13.59
C SER A 183 -1.13 0.62 12.28
N ASP A 184 -0.52 1.58 11.60
CA ASP A 184 0.33 1.32 10.43
C ASP A 184 1.48 0.36 10.77
N SER A 185 2.20 0.65 11.85
CA SER A 185 3.31 -0.17 12.35
C SER A 185 2.88 -1.58 12.74
N ALA A 186 1.74 -1.70 13.43
CA ALA A 186 1.18 -3.01 13.80
C ALA A 186 0.71 -3.81 12.57
N SER A 187 0.21 -3.13 11.54
CA SER A 187 -0.17 -3.77 10.28
C SER A 187 1.04 -4.30 9.52
N LEU A 188 2.14 -3.52 9.50
CA LEU A 188 3.41 -3.95 8.92
C LEU A 188 3.97 -5.15 9.67
N ASP A 189 3.94 -5.14 11.01
CA ASP A 189 4.36 -6.26 11.86
C ASP A 189 3.56 -7.54 11.57
N ASN A 190 2.23 -7.43 11.41
CA ASN A 190 1.37 -8.57 11.08
C ASN A 190 1.76 -9.22 9.73
N VAL A 191 2.08 -8.40 8.72
CA VAL A 191 2.49 -8.91 7.40
C VAL A 191 3.90 -9.47 7.45
N LEU A 192 4.83 -8.81 8.14
CA LEU A 192 6.20 -9.29 8.33
C LEU A 192 6.20 -10.66 9.04
N GLU A 193 5.47 -10.76 10.15
CA GLU A 193 5.32 -12.03 10.91
C GLU A 193 4.73 -13.13 10.01
N PHE A 194 3.68 -12.83 9.27
CA PHE A 194 3.08 -13.78 8.33
C PHE A 194 4.08 -14.29 7.29
N PHE A 195 4.89 -13.43 6.69
CA PHE A 195 5.89 -13.83 5.71
C PHE A 195 6.98 -14.69 6.33
N VAL A 196 7.48 -14.31 7.50
CA VAL A 196 8.52 -15.10 8.21
C VAL A 196 7.97 -16.47 8.60
N MET A 197 6.77 -16.54 9.18
CA MET A 197 6.13 -17.81 9.54
C MET A 197 5.78 -18.66 8.31
N SER A 198 5.57 -18.04 7.15
CA SER A 198 5.39 -18.73 5.87
C SER A 198 6.68 -19.28 5.25
N GLY A 199 7.85 -18.99 5.85
CA GLY A 199 9.15 -19.52 5.44
C GLY A 199 10.05 -18.53 4.67
N LEU A 200 9.67 -17.26 4.50
CA LEU A 200 10.60 -16.26 4.02
C LEU A 200 11.59 -15.89 5.13
N SER A 201 12.87 -15.69 4.79
CA SER A 201 13.82 -15.16 5.76
C SER A 201 13.46 -13.71 6.12
N LEU A 202 13.75 -13.31 7.34
CA LEU A 202 13.46 -11.96 7.85
C LEU A 202 14.02 -10.85 6.93
N PRO A 203 15.30 -10.89 6.45
CA PRO A 203 15.79 -9.88 5.53
C PRO A 203 15.13 -9.92 4.14
N HIS A 204 14.72 -11.09 3.67
CA HIS A 204 13.96 -11.20 2.40
C HIS A 204 12.61 -10.50 2.52
N ALA A 205 11.85 -10.79 3.57
CA ALA A 205 10.55 -10.16 3.81
C ALA A 205 10.70 -8.63 3.95
N MET A 206 11.71 -8.15 4.67
CA MET A 206 11.98 -6.72 4.82
C MET A 206 12.36 -6.06 3.50
N ALA A 207 13.25 -6.66 2.71
CA ALA A 207 13.66 -6.12 1.40
C ALA A 207 12.49 -6.10 0.38
N MET A 208 11.54 -7.02 0.50
CA MET A 208 10.33 -7.06 -0.33
C MET A 208 9.32 -5.98 0.09
N LEU A 209 9.12 -5.80 1.40
CA LEU A 209 8.16 -4.82 1.95
C LEU A 209 8.64 -3.38 1.77
N VAL A 210 9.95 -3.16 1.96
CA VAL A 210 10.59 -1.83 1.92
C VAL A 210 11.76 -1.85 0.94
N PRO A 211 11.49 -1.93 -0.38
CA PRO A 211 12.55 -2.06 -1.39
C PRO A 211 13.39 -0.77 -1.51
N GLU A 212 14.66 -0.94 -1.77
CA GLU A 212 15.57 0.15 -2.13
C GLU A 212 15.16 0.82 -3.46
N SER A 213 15.34 2.12 -3.57
CA SER A 213 15.20 2.83 -4.83
C SER A 213 16.45 2.64 -5.70
N PHE A 214 16.24 2.49 -6.99
CA PHE A 214 17.34 2.40 -7.96
C PHE A 214 16.96 3.05 -9.29
N ASN A 215 17.91 3.71 -9.91
CA ASN A 215 17.82 4.30 -11.24
C ASN A 215 19.24 4.63 -11.75
N ASP A 216 19.35 5.37 -12.85
CA ASP A 216 20.65 5.75 -13.43
C ASP A 216 21.49 6.62 -12.49
N LYS A 217 20.88 7.36 -11.56
CA LYS A 217 21.58 8.18 -10.56
C LYS A 217 21.95 7.39 -9.29
N ASN A 218 21.26 6.28 -9.02
CA ASN A 218 21.53 5.36 -7.92
C ASN A 218 21.58 3.92 -8.45
N PRO A 219 22.65 3.55 -9.18
CA PRO A 219 22.74 2.23 -9.80
C PRO A 219 22.99 1.14 -8.77
N ILE A 220 22.38 -0.02 -9.00
CA ILE A 220 22.62 -1.27 -8.27
C ILE A 220 22.97 -2.38 -9.26
N SER A 221 23.42 -3.54 -8.78
CA SER A 221 23.74 -4.68 -9.67
C SER A 221 22.49 -5.15 -10.43
N GLU A 222 22.66 -5.69 -11.63
CA GLU A 222 21.54 -6.17 -12.46
C GLU A 222 20.79 -7.34 -11.79
N GLU A 223 21.46 -8.14 -11.00
CA GLU A 223 20.88 -9.22 -10.21
C GLU A 223 19.97 -8.66 -9.10
N LEU A 224 20.43 -7.66 -8.37
CA LEU A 224 19.66 -7.00 -7.33
C LEU A 224 18.48 -6.20 -7.91
N LYS A 225 18.68 -5.57 -9.06
CA LYS A 225 17.60 -4.92 -9.82
C LYS A 225 16.52 -5.93 -10.20
N ALA A 226 16.92 -7.09 -10.70
CA ALA A 226 16.00 -8.17 -11.05
C ALA A 226 15.24 -8.71 -9.83
N PHE A 227 15.90 -8.84 -8.67
CA PHE A 227 15.26 -9.20 -7.42
C PHE A 227 14.14 -8.20 -7.04
N TYR A 228 14.45 -6.91 -7.02
CA TYR A 228 13.46 -5.89 -6.68
C TYR A 228 12.34 -5.78 -7.71
N GLU A 229 12.66 -5.91 -9.00
CA GLU A 229 11.67 -5.89 -10.07
C GLU A 229 10.71 -7.08 -9.95
N TYR A 230 11.22 -8.29 -9.73
CA TYR A 230 10.42 -9.48 -9.48
C TYR A 230 9.45 -9.28 -8.31
N HIS A 231 9.93 -8.82 -7.18
CA HIS A 231 9.08 -8.60 -6.02
C HIS A 231 8.10 -7.42 -6.21
N SER A 232 8.47 -6.41 -6.98
CA SER A 232 7.55 -5.30 -7.31
C SER A 232 6.40 -5.74 -8.21
N ILE A 233 6.53 -6.80 -9.00
CA ILE A 233 5.43 -7.42 -9.73
C ILE A 233 4.38 -7.98 -8.76
N LEU A 234 4.82 -8.58 -7.68
CA LEU A 234 3.98 -9.31 -6.73
C LEU A 234 3.36 -8.43 -5.65
N MET A 235 4.09 -7.40 -5.21
CA MET A 235 3.70 -6.59 -4.06
C MET A 235 4.05 -5.12 -4.27
N GLU A 236 3.16 -4.23 -3.82
CA GLU A 236 3.44 -2.80 -3.69
C GLU A 236 4.35 -2.54 -2.48
N PRO A 237 5.30 -1.59 -2.59
CA PRO A 237 6.08 -1.17 -1.44
C PRO A 237 5.21 -0.62 -0.30
N TRP A 238 5.64 -0.87 0.94
CA TRP A 238 5.16 -0.17 2.12
C TRP A 238 6.01 1.09 2.28
N ASP A 239 5.45 2.22 1.92
CA ASP A 239 6.18 3.46 1.70
C ASP A 239 5.79 4.55 2.71
N GLY A 240 6.80 5.28 3.15
CA GLY A 240 6.71 6.37 4.12
C GLY A 240 8.03 6.57 4.86
N PRO A 241 8.17 7.65 5.65
CA PRO A 241 9.36 7.89 6.44
C PRO A 241 9.51 6.85 7.55
N ALA A 242 10.50 5.97 7.47
CA ALA A 242 10.65 4.85 8.41
C ALA A 242 12.10 4.56 8.81
N ALA A 243 12.31 4.44 10.13
CA ALA A 243 13.43 3.71 10.70
C ALA A 243 12.86 2.46 11.36
N LEU A 244 13.23 1.31 10.84
CA LEU A 244 12.71 0.00 11.20
C LEU A 244 13.79 -0.79 11.91
N LEU A 245 13.51 -1.22 13.14
CA LEU A 245 14.31 -2.21 13.85
C LEU A 245 13.47 -3.48 14.00
N PHE A 246 14.07 -4.63 13.77
CA PHE A 246 13.33 -5.89 13.73
C PHE A 246 14.15 -7.06 14.27
N SER A 247 13.46 -8.05 14.81
CA SER A 247 14.06 -9.29 15.31
C SER A 247 13.08 -10.45 15.30
N ASP A 248 13.56 -11.65 15.00
CA ASP A 248 12.83 -12.91 15.18
C ASP A 248 13.32 -13.73 16.39
N GLY A 249 14.15 -13.12 17.24
CA GLY A 249 14.76 -13.73 18.42
C GLY A 249 16.15 -14.33 18.18
N ARG A 250 16.53 -14.61 16.94
CA ARG A 250 17.90 -14.97 16.52
C ARG A 250 18.55 -13.85 15.73
N PHE A 251 17.90 -13.43 14.66
CA PHE A 251 18.34 -12.31 13.87
C PHE A 251 17.81 -11.01 14.45
N ALA A 252 18.67 -10.01 14.49
CA ALA A 252 18.27 -8.62 14.77
C ALA A 252 18.79 -7.71 13.67
N GLY A 253 18.02 -6.74 13.27
CA GLY A 253 18.43 -5.86 12.19
C GLY A 253 17.82 -4.47 12.26
N GLY A 254 18.34 -3.59 11.40
CA GLY A 254 17.81 -2.26 11.19
C GLY A 254 17.85 -1.89 9.72
N MET A 255 16.86 -1.12 9.28
CA MET A 255 16.78 -0.60 7.92
C MET A 255 16.06 0.74 7.90
N LEU A 256 16.42 1.59 6.94
CA LEU A 256 15.69 2.81 6.63
C LEU A 256 14.83 2.62 5.39
N ASP A 257 13.77 3.43 5.30
CA ASP A 257 12.99 3.55 4.08
C ASP A 257 13.86 4.03 2.90
N ARG A 258 13.31 3.90 1.70
CA ARG A 258 14.01 4.24 0.46
C ARG A 258 14.38 5.73 0.32
N ASN A 259 13.67 6.61 1.05
CA ASN A 259 13.93 8.05 1.06
C ASN A 259 14.95 8.45 2.13
N GLY A 260 15.09 7.64 3.18
CA GLY A 260 16.00 7.87 4.30
C GLY A 260 15.69 9.13 5.09
N LEU A 261 14.41 9.40 5.32
CA LEU A 261 13.96 10.61 6.02
C LEU A 261 14.16 10.51 7.53
N ARG A 262 14.20 9.29 8.08
CA ARG A 262 14.48 9.05 9.49
C ARG A 262 15.94 8.69 9.70
N PRO A 263 16.60 9.18 10.78
CA PRO A 263 17.96 8.78 11.11
C PRO A 263 17.98 7.43 11.81
N ALA A 264 19.06 6.68 11.63
CA ALA A 264 19.46 5.58 12.50
C ALA A 264 20.98 5.47 12.50
N ARG A 265 21.53 5.27 13.69
CA ARG A 265 22.97 5.15 13.91
C ARG A 265 23.29 3.86 14.61
N TYR A 266 24.50 3.36 14.40
CA TYR A 266 24.98 2.19 15.13
C TYR A 266 26.38 2.43 15.66
N LEU A 267 26.70 1.71 16.72
CA LEU A 267 28.05 1.54 17.23
C LEU A 267 28.28 0.08 17.63
N ILE A 268 29.53 -0.33 17.55
CA ILE A 268 30.02 -1.64 17.98
C ILE A 268 31.15 -1.39 18.96
N THR A 269 31.12 -2.06 20.10
CA THR A 269 32.13 -1.92 21.12
C THR A 269 33.24 -3.00 21.00
N ASN A 270 34.36 -2.82 21.71
CA ASN A 270 35.44 -3.78 21.72
C ASN A 270 35.07 -5.12 22.40
N ASN A 271 34.04 -5.15 23.22
CA ASN A 271 33.50 -6.35 23.85
C ASN A 271 32.30 -6.93 23.08
N ASP A 272 32.19 -6.63 21.78
CA ASP A 272 31.21 -7.15 20.82
C ASP A 272 29.72 -6.81 21.17
N MET A 273 29.49 -5.72 21.93
CA MET A 273 28.13 -5.19 22.07
C MET A 273 27.83 -4.26 20.89
N MET A 274 26.66 -4.42 20.29
CA MET A 274 26.17 -3.53 19.25
C MET A 274 24.93 -2.78 19.70
N VAL A 275 24.92 -1.47 19.46
CA VAL A 275 23.76 -0.58 19.72
C VAL A 275 23.34 0.05 18.40
N VAL A 276 22.06 -0.09 18.04
CA VAL A 276 21.42 0.60 16.90
C VAL A 276 20.28 1.46 17.43
N ALA A 277 20.28 2.74 17.13
CA ALA A 277 19.29 3.67 17.65
C ALA A 277 18.98 4.80 16.68
N SER A 278 17.78 5.38 16.76
CA SER A 278 17.40 6.58 16.00
C SER A 278 18.17 7.82 16.46
N GLU A 279 18.61 7.82 17.72
CA GLU A 279 19.32 8.95 18.37
C GLU A 279 20.74 8.52 18.79
N VAL A 280 21.65 9.49 18.83
CA VAL A 280 22.98 9.32 19.45
C VAL A 280 22.85 9.55 20.96
N GLY A 281 23.65 8.84 21.77
CA GLY A 281 23.69 9.05 23.22
C GLY A 281 22.55 8.36 23.98
N VAL A 282 21.97 7.32 23.42
CA VAL A 282 20.99 6.46 24.16
C VAL A 282 21.68 5.62 25.24
N MET A 283 22.98 5.40 25.08
CA MET A 283 23.90 4.81 26.06
C MET A 283 25.23 5.54 25.99
N ASP A 284 25.87 5.70 27.14
CA ASP A 284 27.18 6.34 27.25
C ASP A 284 28.29 5.28 27.08
N PHE A 285 29.27 5.63 26.26
CA PHE A 285 30.47 4.81 26.01
C PHE A 285 31.71 5.71 26.01
N GLU A 286 32.78 5.26 26.64
CA GLU A 286 34.03 5.93 26.53
C GLU A 286 34.61 5.75 25.10
N PRO A 287 35.30 6.76 24.53
CA PRO A 287 35.80 6.69 23.18
C PRO A 287 36.68 5.47 22.89
N GLY A 288 37.42 5.00 23.88
CA GLY A 288 38.29 3.81 23.79
C GLY A 288 37.56 2.47 23.77
N GLU A 289 36.28 2.44 24.14
CA GLU A 289 35.44 1.25 24.11
C GLU A 289 34.81 1.00 22.73
N ILE A 290 34.80 2.00 21.85
CA ILE A 290 34.11 1.95 20.55
C ILE A 290 35.07 1.39 19.50
N LYS A 291 34.75 0.23 18.94
CA LYS A 291 35.42 -0.43 17.82
C LYS A 291 35.02 0.15 16.47
N GLU A 292 33.73 0.36 16.28
CA GLU A 292 33.13 0.88 15.04
C GLU A 292 31.89 1.73 15.32
N LYS A 293 31.69 2.75 14.53
CA LYS A 293 30.44 3.53 14.53
C LYS A 293 30.03 3.93 13.13
N GLY A 294 28.74 3.95 12.87
CA GLY A 294 28.20 4.28 11.56
C GLY A 294 26.77 4.77 11.59
N ARG A 295 26.24 4.93 10.40
CA ARG A 295 24.83 5.28 10.18
C ARG A 295 24.20 4.34 9.15
N LEU A 296 22.94 4.00 9.32
CA LEU A 296 22.15 3.39 8.26
C LEU A 296 21.90 4.42 7.15
N GLN A 297 21.97 3.96 5.93
CA GLN A 297 21.70 4.77 4.74
C GLN A 297 20.30 4.46 4.18
N PRO A 298 19.72 5.34 3.32
CA PRO A 298 18.44 5.09 2.67
C PRO A 298 18.38 3.73 1.99
N GLY A 299 17.34 2.95 2.30
CA GLY A 299 17.13 1.62 1.72
C GLY A 299 18.17 0.55 2.10
N LYS A 300 19.14 0.85 2.95
CA LYS A 300 20.18 -0.10 3.38
C LYS A 300 19.77 -0.85 4.62
N ILE A 301 20.18 -2.12 4.69
CA ILE A 301 19.88 -3.06 5.77
C ILE A 301 21.17 -3.46 6.49
N LEU A 302 21.10 -3.54 7.81
CA LEU A 302 22.15 -4.09 8.67
C LEU A 302 21.52 -5.20 9.50
N MET A 303 22.15 -6.36 9.59
CA MET A 303 21.59 -7.49 10.34
C MET A 303 22.68 -8.22 11.12
N ILE A 304 22.30 -8.77 12.25
CA ILE A 304 23.14 -9.57 13.14
C ILE A 304 22.51 -10.95 13.30
N ASP A 305 23.32 -12.01 13.20
CA ASP A 305 22.98 -13.34 13.66
C ASP A 305 23.56 -13.53 15.06
N THR A 306 22.72 -13.53 16.08
CA THR A 306 23.18 -13.63 17.48
C THR A 306 23.69 -15.01 17.86
N GLU A 307 23.33 -16.06 17.13
CA GLU A 307 23.87 -17.42 17.34
C GLU A 307 25.29 -17.57 16.76
N GLN A 308 25.53 -16.98 15.58
CA GLN A 308 26.83 -17.06 14.93
C GLN A 308 27.78 -15.91 15.35
N GLY A 309 27.27 -14.89 16.02
CA GLY A 309 28.05 -13.70 16.34
C GLY A 309 28.49 -12.93 15.07
N LYS A 310 27.74 -13.03 13.98
CA LYS A 310 28.10 -12.47 12.67
C LYS A 310 27.25 -11.24 12.33
N ILE A 311 27.89 -10.19 11.84
CA ILE A 311 27.24 -9.01 11.28
C ILE A 311 27.19 -9.15 9.76
N TYR A 312 26.01 -8.95 9.19
CA TYR A 312 25.78 -8.88 7.76
C TYR A 312 25.53 -7.44 7.35
N TYR A 313 26.40 -6.90 6.52
CA TYR A 313 26.23 -5.58 5.91
C TYR A 313 25.39 -5.65 4.65
N ASP A 314 24.82 -4.53 4.24
CA ASP A 314 23.86 -4.40 3.14
C ASP A 314 24.26 -5.15 1.86
N GLY A 315 25.51 -4.95 1.39
CA GLY A 315 25.97 -5.54 0.13
C GLY A 315 25.97 -7.07 0.15
N GLU A 316 26.56 -7.67 1.19
CA GLU A 316 26.61 -9.14 1.34
C GLU A 316 25.19 -9.73 1.42
N LEU A 317 24.35 -9.11 2.22
CA LEU A 317 22.99 -9.60 2.44
C LEU A 317 22.13 -9.54 1.16
N LYS A 318 22.20 -8.40 0.46
CA LYS A 318 21.45 -8.20 -0.78
C LYS A 318 21.96 -9.06 -1.93
N GLU A 319 23.24 -9.34 -2.00
CA GLU A 319 23.82 -10.28 -2.97
C GLU A 319 23.29 -11.70 -2.74
N GLN A 320 23.23 -12.15 -1.48
CA GLN A 320 22.62 -13.43 -1.13
C GLN A 320 21.14 -13.49 -1.53
N LEU A 321 20.36 -12.44 -1.30
CA LEU A 321 18.95 -12.37 -1.69
C LEU A 321 18.80 -12.39 -3.22
N ALA A 322 19.59 -11.63 -3.94
CA ALA A 322 19.54 -11.51 -5.40
C ALA A 322 19.92 -12.83 -6.11
N SER A 323 20.86 -13.58 -5.54
CA SER A 323 21.33 -14.87 -6.08
C SER A 323 20.46 -16.07 -5.66
N ALA A 324 19.54 -15.90 -4.71
CA ALA A 324 18.71 -17.01 -4.19
C ALA A 324 17.85 -17.69 -5.26
N ARG A 325 17.49 -16.97 -6.33
CA ARG A 325 16.74 -17.46 -7.48
C ARG A 325 17.22 -16.78 -8.76
N PRO A 326 16.99 -17.36 -9.95
CA PRO A 326 17.42 -16.79 -11.22
C PRO A 326 16.44 -15.70 -11.72
N TYR A 327 16.16 -14.69 -10.89
CA TYR A 327 15.17 -13.64 -11.18
C TYR A 327 15.41 -12.93 -12.52
N ARG A 328 16.69 -12.66 -12.86
CA ARG A 328 17.06 -12.00 -14.10
C ARG A 328 16.69 -12.85 -15.32
N ALA A 329 16.96 -14.15 -15.27
CA ALA A 329 16.58 -15.06 -16.34
C ALA A 329 15.06 -15.16 -16.50
N TRP A 330 14.33 -15.25 -15.39
CA TRP A 330 12.87 -15.29 -15.39
C TRP A 330 12.26 -14.03 -16.01
N LEU A 331 12.73 -12.84 -15.61
CA LEU A 331 12.27 -11.57 -16.16
C LEU A 331 12.62 -11.45 -17.64
N SER A 332 13.84 -11.78 -18.04
CA SER A 332 14.28 -11.69 -19.43
C SER A 332 13.48 -12.62 -20.37
N ALA A 333 13.08 -13.79 -19.89
CA ALA A 333 12.31 -14.76 -20.67
C ALA A 333 10.82 -14.40 -20.78
N ASN A 334 10.24 -13.72 -19.78
CA ASN A 334 8.78 -13.64 -19.65
C ASN A 334 8.21 -12.23 -19.69
N ARG A 335 8.93 -11.22 -19.18
CA ARG A 335 8.47 -9.83 -19.17
C ARG A 335 8.37 -9.27 -20.60
N ILE A 336 7.34 -8.49 -20.84
CA ILE A 336 7.09 -7.83 -22.12
C ILE A 336 7.14 -6.32 -21.91
N GLU A 337 7.94 -5.63 -22.71
CA GLU A 337 7.92 -4.18 -22.80
C GLU A 337 6.81 -3.78 -23.79
N LEU A 338 5.83 -2.96 -23.36
CA LEU A 338 4.71 -2.57 -24.21
C LEU A 338 5.19 -1.92 -25.51
N ASP A 339 6.22 -1.08 -25.44
CA ASP A 339 6.75 -0.32 -26.57
C ASP A 339 7.46 -1.21 -27.61
N THR A 340 7.76 -2.48 -27.27
CA THR A 340 8.31 -3.46 -28.24
C THR A 340 7.24 -4.14 -29.08
N LEU A 341 5.98 -4.04 -28.67
CA LEU A 341 4.84 -4.58 -29.40
C LEU A 341 4.38 -3.59 -30.47
N LYS A 342 3.97 -4.11 -31.61
CA LYS A 342 3.49 -3.27 -32.74
C LYS A 342 1.98 -3.44 -32.90
N SER A 343 1.28 -2.32 -33.12
CA SER A 343 -0.10 -2.38 -33.59
C SER A 343 -0.13 -2.88 -35.03
N GLY A 344 -1.08 -3.75 -35.31
CA GLY A 344 -1.32 -4.27 -36.67
C GLY A 344 -1.97 -3.27 -37.62
N ARG A 345 -2.38 -2.09 -37.12
CA ARG A 345 -3.11 -1.04 -37.86
C ARG A 345 -2.69 0.36 -37.42
N LYS A 346 -2.90 1.33 -38.31
CA LYS A 346 -2.80 2.74 -37.96
C LYS A 346 -4.07 3.15 -37.21
N ILE A 347 -3.92 3.75 -36.05
CA ILE A 347 -5.04 4.23 -35.26
C ILE A 347 -5.37 5.66 -35.68
N ASP A 348 -6.63 5.90 -35.97
CA ASP A 348 -7.17 7.24 -36.21
C ASP A 348 -7.68 7.82 -34.89
N ASN A 349 -7.25 9.02 -34.54
CA ASN A 349 -7.65 9.72 -33.33
C ASN A 349 -8.95 10.53 -33.52
N ARG A 350 -9.44 10.65 -34.75
CA ARG A 350 -10.70 11.34 -35.03
C ARG A 350 -11.88 10.58 -34.46
N ILE A 351 -12.87 11.33 -34.02
CA ILE A 351 -14.08 10.81 -33.43
C ILE A 351 -15.27 11.34 -34.21
N ASP A 352 -16.14 10.45 -34.65
CA ASP A 352 -17.39 10.82 -35.29
C ASP A 352 -18.29 11.58 -34.30
N GLY A 353 -18.90 12.69 -34.81
CA GLY A 353 -19.70 13.54 -33.95
C GLY A 353 -18.91 14.28 -32.86
N TYR A 354 -17.67 14.71 -33.18
CA TYR A 354 -16.73 15.35 -32.26
C TYR A 354 -17.36 16.42 -31.35
N ASP A 355 -18.14 17.36 -31.89
CA ASP A 355 -18.79 18.40 -31.09
C ASP A 355 -19.86 17.87 -30.15
N ARG A 356 -20.54 16.79 -30.54
CA ARG A 356 -21.47 16.08 -29.66
C ARG A 356 -20.72 15.41 -28.50
N MET A 357 -19.62 14.74 -28.80
CA MET A 357 -18.80 14.07 -27.79
C MET A 357 -18.18 15.06 -26.80
N LEU A 358 -17.73 16.23 -27.25
CA LEU A 358 -17.28 17.30 -26.35
C LEU A 358 -18.35 17.69 -25.34
N ARG A 359 -19.59 17.88 -25.80
CA ARG A 359 -20.73 18.19 -24.91
C ARG A 359 -21.09 17.04 -23.99
N THR A 360 -21.06 15.81 -24.49
CA THR A 360 -21.38 14.60 -23.73
C THR A 360 -20.43 14.44 -22.53
N PHE A 361 -19.13 14.67 -22.72
CA PHE A 361 -18.13 14.60 -21.67
C PHE A 361 -17.86 15.93 -20.97
N GLY A 362 -18.66 16.96 -21.25
CA GLY A 362 -18.59 18.24 -20.56
C GLY A 362 -17.29 19.00 -20.78
N PHE A 363 -16.70 18.92 -21.99
CA PHE A 363 -15.56 19.75 -22.35
C PHE A 363 -15.99 21.18 -22.55
N SER A 364 -15.41 22.08 -21.80
CA SER A 364 -15.56 23.54 -21.99
C SER A 364 -14.48 24.09 -22.91
N ARG A 365 -14.69 25.30 -23.41
CA ARG A 365 -13.66 26.05 -24.11
C ARG A 365 -12.44 26.28 -23.21
N GLU A 366 -12.67 26.50 -21.93
CA GLU A 366 -11.62 26.70 -20.94
C GLU A 366 -10.75 25.44 -20.74
N ASP A 367 -11.35 24.24 -20.69
CA ASP A 367 -10.61 22.98 -20.65
C ASP A 367 -9.65 22.85 -21.84
N ILE A 368 -10.09 23.25 -23.02
CA ILE A 368 -9.30 23.17 -24.25
C ILE A 368 -8.19 24.24 -24.27
N GLU A 369 -8.56 25.52 -24.09
CA GLU A 369 -7.63 26.63 -24.27
C GLU A 369 -6.70 26.86 -23.07
N ARG A 370 -7.18 26.59 -21.83
CA ARG A 370 -6.44 26.86 -20.60
C ARG A 370 -5.77 25.65 -19.99
N THR A 371 -6.19 24.44 -20.38
CA THR A 371 -5.63 23.20 -19.83
C THR A 371 -4.92 22.38 -20.91
N LEU A 372 -5.65 21.86 -21.91
CA LEU A 372 -5.08 20.92 -22.88
C LEU A 372 -4.05 21.58 -23.80
N MET A 373 -4.34 22.77 -24.33
CA MET A 373 -3.42 23.48 -25.22
C MET A 373 -2.09 23.84 -24.54
N PRO A 374 -2.05 24.40 -23.32
CA PRO A 374 -0.80 24.59 -22.59
C PRO A 374 -0.06 23.29 -22.31
N MET A 375 -0.77 22.22 -21.92
CA MET A 375 -0.14 20.92 -21.66
C MET A 375 0.55 20.34 -22.89
N CYS A 376 -0.09 20.40 -24.05
CA CYS A 376 0.52 19.93 -25.30
C CYS A 376 1.67 20.83 -25.79
N ASN A 377 1.62 22.13 -25.56
CA ASN A 377 2.69 23.05 -25.95
C ASN A 377 3.94 22.92 -25.06
N THR A 378 3.78 22.75 -23.75
CA THR A 378 4.88 22.86 -22.79
C THR A 378 5.31 21.52 -22.15
N GLY A 379 4.47 20.50 -22.23
CA GLY A 379 4.68 19.24 -21.49
C GLY A 379 4.64 19.43 -19.97
N ALA A 380 3.84 20.39 -19.50
CA ALA A 380 3.60 20.66 -18.08
C ALA A 380 2.17 21.17 -17.88
N GLU A 381 1.63 21.00 -16.67
CA GLU A 381 0.36 21.62 -16.30
C GLU A 381 0.47 23.17 -16.43
N PRO A 382 -0.63 23.85 -16.78
CA PRO A 382 -0.65 25.30 -16.82
C PRO A 382 -0.43 25.90 -15.43
N ILE A 383 0.31 26.99 -15.38
CA ILE A 383 0.49 27.77 -14.15
C ILE A 383 -0.72 28.71 -14.02
N ALA A 384 -1.36 28.67 -12.85
CA ALA A 384 -2.48 29.53 -12.51
C ALA A 384 -2.22 30.26 -11.18
N SER A 385 -3.13 31.15 -10.79
CA SER A 385 -3.09 31.82 -9.47
C SER A 385 -3.23 30.78 -8.34
N MET A 386 -2.66 31.08 -7.17
CA MET A 386 -2.74 30.17 -6.01
C MET A 386 -4.12 30.11 -5.36
N GLY A 387 -4.96 31.10 -5.59
CA GLY A 387 -6.33 31.14 -5.10
C GLY A 387 -7.28 30.40 -6.04
N ASN A 388 -8.27 29.70 -5.47
CA ASN A 388 -9.37 29.11 -6.20
C ASN A 388 -10.68 29.40 -5.46
N ASP A 389 -11.52 30.24 -6.08
CA ASP A 389 -12.84 30.64 -5.57
C ASP A 389 -14.00 29.88 -6.25
N THR A 390 -13.69 28.85 -7.02
CA THR A 390 -14.69 27.96 -7.62
C THR A 390 -15.51 27.28 -6.50
N PRO A 391 -16.85 27.40 -6.52
CA PRO A 391 -17.69 26.75 -5.53
C PRO A 391 -17.48 25.22 -5.52
N LEU A 392 -17.74 24.61 -4.37
CA LEU A 392 -17.75 23.15 -4.28
C LEU A 392 -18.79 22.56 -5.24
N ALA A 393 -18.49 21.43 -5.88
CA ALA A 393 -19.35 20.77 -6.84
C ALA A 393 -20.77 20.54 -6.28
N VAL A 394 -20.88 20.19 -4.99
CA VAL A 394 -22.16 19.96 -4.30
C VAL A 394 -23.04 21.22 -4.22
N LEU A 395 -22.47 22.42 -4.36
CA LEU A 395 -23.19 23.70 -4.36
C LEU A 395 -23.53 24.20 -5.77
N SER A 396 -23.18 23.46 -6.80
CA SER A 396 -23.43 23.85 -8.20
C SER A 396 -24.80 23.42 -8.65
N ASP A 397 -25.54 24.33 -9.29
CA ASP A 397 -26.80 24.01 -9.99
C ASP A 397 -26.57 23.38 -11.38
N ARG A 398 -25.30 23.30 -11.82
CA ARG A 398 -24.91 22.69 -13.08
C ARG A 398 -24.39 21.28 -12.87
N PRO A 399 -24.60 20.36 -13.83
CA PRO A 399 -23.98 19.05 -13.79
C PRO A 399 -22.45 19.17 -13.64
N GLN A 400 -21.89 18.41 -12.72
CA GLN A 400 -20.46 18.34 -12.44
C GLN A 400 -19.94 16.94 -12.71
N LEU A 401 -18.69 16.82 -13.17
CA LEU A 401 -18.02 15.54 -13.23
C LEU A 401 -17.86 14.97 -11.81
N LEU A 402 -17.99 13.66 -11.67
CA LEU A 402 -17.86 13.02 -10.36
C LEU A 402 -16.50 13.30 -9.71
N PHE A 403 -15.46 13.49 -10.49
CA PHE A 403 -14.13 13.87 -10.00
C PHE A 403 -14.14 15.14 -9.14
N ASN A 404 -14.99 16.12 -9.46
CA ASN A 404 -15.06 17.41 -8.77
C ASN A 404 -15.59 17.31 -7.33
N TYR A 405 -16.19 16.18 -6.96
CA TYR A 405 -16.64 15.88 -5.60
C TYR A 405 -15.54 15.28 -4.72
N PHE A 406 -14.33 15.07 -5.26
CA PHE A 406 -13.22 14.48 -4.52
C PHE A 406 -12.07 15.47 -4.39
N ARG A 407 -11.45 15.46 -3.22
CA ARG A 407 -10.26 16.27 -2.91
C ARG A 407 -9.12 15.38 -2.47
N GLN A 408 -7.92 15.66 -2.97
CA GLN A 408 -6.70 14.99 -2.55
C GLN A 408 -6.42 15.30 -1.09
N GLN A 409 -6.17 14.28 -0.28
CA GLN A 409 -5.56 14.43 1.04
C GLN A 409 -4.06 14.68 0.87
N PHE A 410 -3.48 15.47 1.76
CA PHE A 410 -2.05 15.77 1.75
C PHE A 410 -1.36 15.12 2.94
N ALA A 411 -0.04 14.87 2.82
CA ALA A 411 0.79 14.47 3.93
C ALA A 411 0.77 15.54 5.02
N GLN A 412 0.72 15.10 6.27
CA GLN A 412 0.83 16.00 7.42
C GLN A 412 2.29 16.39 7.67
N VAL A 413 2.52 17.37 8.56
CA VAL A 413 3.87 17.88 8.88
C VAL A 413 4.83 16.78 9.37
N THR A 414 4.32 15.77 10.08
CA THR A 414 5.09 14.62 10.56
C THR A 414 5.49 13.65 9.45
N ASN A 415 4.81 13.71 8.29
CA ASN A 415 5.07 12.92 7.09
C ASN A 415 5.47 13.85 5.96
N PRO A 416 6.73 14.28 5.90
CA PRO A 416 7.14 15.30 4.94
C PRO A 416 6.95 14.80 3.50
N ALA A 417 6.59 15.73 2.63
CA ALA A 417 6.57 15.51 1.19
C ALA A 417 7.97 15.11 0.70
N ILE A 418 8.02 14.37 -0.41
CA ILE A 418 9.27 14.08 -1.11
C ILE A 418 9.73 15.39 -1.78
N ASP A 419 10.94 15.82 -1.50
CA ASP A 419 11.51 17.02 -2.10
C ASP A 419 11.90 16.80 -3.57
N PRO A 420 12.06 17.87 -4.37
CA PRO A 420 12.34 17.75 -5.82
C PRO A 420 13.66 17.02 -6.15
N ILE A 421 14.63 17.00 -5.25
CA ILE A 421 15.90 16.27 -5.45
C ILE A 421 15.66 14.77 -5.27
N ARG A 422 14.99 14.39 -4.19
CA ARG A 422 14.62 12.99 -3.92
C ARG A 422 13.61 12.46 -4.92
N GLU A 423 12.70 13.29 -5.45
CA GLU A 423 11.73 12.90 -6.47
C GLU A 423 12.40 12.17 -7.64
N GLU A 424 13.50 12.71 -8.17
CA GLU A 424 14.26 12.07 -9.25
C GLU A 424 14.99 10.78 -8.85
N LEU A 425 15.29 10.60 -7.56
CA LEU A 425 16.07 9.47 -7.06
C LEU A 425 15.18 8.29 -6.64
N VAL A 426 13.98 8.54 -6.14
CA VAL A 426 13.19 7.52 -5.46
C VAL A 426 11.83 7.24 -6.10
N MET A 427 11.32 8.15 -6.94
CA MET A 427 9.96 8.02 -7.48
C MET A 427 9.89 7.23 -8.79
N SER A 428 8.82 6.46 -8.96
CA SER A 428 8.57 5.65 -10.15
C SER A 428 7.07 5.58 -10.51
N LEU A 429 6.77 5.76 -11.81
CA LEU A 429 5.45 5.52 -12.39
C LEU A 429 5.36 4.17 -13.10
N THR A 430 6.36 3.32 -12.98
CA THR A 430 6.35 2.00 -13.61
C THR A 430 5.24 1.13 -13.04
N GLU A 431 4.46 0.51 -13.91
CA GLU A 431 3.39 -0.43 -13.55
C GLU A 431 3.61 -1.75 -14.31
N TYR A 432 3.16 -2.84 -13.70
CA TYR A 432 3.16 -4.18 -14.30
C TYR A 432 1.72 -4.67 -14.38
N ILE A 433 1.28 -5.03 -15.57
CA ILE A 433 -0.07 -5.52 -15.81
C ILE A 433 -0.04 -6.91 -16.44
N GLY A 434 -0.95 -7.77 -16.05
CA GLY A 434 -1.03 -9.15 -16.55
C GLY A 434 -1.90 -10.04 -15.69
N ALA A 435 -1.82 -11.34 -15.95
CA ALA A 435 -2.50 -12.33 -15.13
C ALA A 435 -1.77 -12.52 -13.81
N VAL A 436 -2.47 -12.23 -12.75
CA VAL A 436 -1.84 -12.24 -11.45
C VAL A 436 -2.60 -13.15 -10.54
N GLY A 437 -2.90 -13.93 -10.15
CA GLY A 437 -3.47 -14.85 -9.15
C GLY A 437 -2.32 -15.59 -8.46
N MET A 438 -1.23 -14.85 -8.22
CA MET A 438 0.05 -15.45 -7.90
C MET A 438 0.25 -15.54 -6.40
N ASN A 439 0.63 -16.72 -5.95
CA ASN A 439 1.02 -16.93 -4.58
C ASN A 439 2.43 -16.34 -4.33
N ILE A 440 2.51 -15.19 -3.70
CA ILE A 440 3.76 -14.48 -3.41
C ILE A 440 4.72 -15.26 -2.49
N LEU A 441 4.22 -16.27 -1.78
CA LEU A 441 5.00 -17.11 -0.87
C LEU A 441 5.79 -18.20 -1.60
N VAL A 442 5.45 -18.48 -2.86
CA VAL A 442 6.10 -19.52 -3.67
C VAL A 442 6.68 -18.89 -4.94
N PRO A 443 7.95 -18.52 -4.95
CA PRO A 443 8.58 -17.91 -6.10
C PRO A 443 8.48 -18.79 -7.36
N SER A 444 8.06 -18.18 -8.49
CA SER A 444 7.87 -18.87 -9.75
C SER A 444 8.23 -17.97 -10.93
N GLU A 445 8.78 -18.57 -11.98
CA GLU A 445 9.03 -17.91 -13.27
C GLU A 445 7.74 -17.35 -13.90
N SER A 446 6.61 -18.04 -13.71
CA SER A 446 5.31 -17.61 -14.24
C SER A 446 4.85 -16.24 -13.74
N HIS A 447 5.35 -15.80 -12.58
CA HIS A 447 5.07 -14.46 -12.04
C HIS A 447 5.62 -13.33 -12.91
N CYS A 448 6.66 -13.61 -13.71
CA CYS A 448 7.28 -12.62 -14.59
C CYS A 448 6.52 -12.43 -15.91
N LYS A 449 5.44 -13.20 -16.15
CA LYS A 449 4.61 -13.08 -17.34
C LYS A 449 3.70 -11.84 -17.22
N MET A 450 4.28 -10.67 -17.49
CA MET A 450 3.66 -9.36 -17.30
C MET A 450 4.04 -8.42 -18.43
N VAL A 451 3.15 -7.48 -18.74
CA VAL A 451 3.49 -6.31 -19.56
C VAL A 451 3.94 -5.17 -18.65
N ARG A 452 5.15 -4.67 -18.88
CA ARG A 452 5.69 -3.52 -18.19
C ARG A 452 5.25 -2.24 -18.89
N LEU A 453 4.68 -1.34 -18.15
CA LEU A 453 4.31 0.01 -18.58
C LEU A 453 5.29 1.00 -17.91
N PRO A 454 5.96 1.88 -18.66
CA PRO A 454 6.82 2.91 -18.08
C PRO A 454 6.02 3.96 -17.26
N HIS A 455 4.72 4.06 -17.54
CA HIS A 455 3.77 4.91 -16.82
C HIS A 455 2.32 4.45 -17.12
N PRO A 456 1.33 4.85 -16.29
CA PRO A 456 -0.03 4.34 -16.40
C PRO A 456 -0.91 5.01 -17.48
N VAL A 457 -0.39 5.97 -18.24
CA VAL A 457 -1.15 6.67 -19.30
C VAL A 457 -0.87 6.01 -20.64
N LEU A 458 -1.87 5.39 -21.23
CA LEU A 458 -1.80 4.73 -22.53
C LEU A 458 -2.30 5.65 -23.62
N ASN A 459 -1.57 5.77 -24.73
CA ASN A 459 -2.13 6.35 -25.94
C ASN A 459 -3.04 5.34 -26.67
N ASN A 460 -3.74 5.81 -27.71
CA ASN A 460 -4.70 4.96 -28.42
C ASN A 460 -4.04 3.75 -29.10
N THR A 461 -2.81 3.90 -29.58
CA THR A 461 -2.03 2.78 -30.18
C THR A 461 -1.65 1.74 -29.13
N GLN A 462 -1.18 2.15 -27.97
CA GLN A 462 -0.83 1.26 -26.87
C GLN A 462 -2.05 0.52 -26.34
N LEU A 463 -3.20 1.21 -26.22
CA LEU A 463 -4.46 0.55 -25.84
C LEU A 463 -4.91 -0.47 -26.87
N ASP A 464 -4.82 -0.14 -28.18
CA ASP A 464 -5.16 -1.10 -29.27
C ASP A 464 -4.28 -2.35 -29.20
N ILE A 465 -2.99 -2.20 -28.95
CA ILE A 465 -2.07 -3.33 -28.74
C ILE A 465 -2.58 -4.24 -27.61
N LEU A 466 -2.97 -3.67 -26.48
CA LEU A 466 -3.49 -4.44 -25.33
C LEU A 466 -4.85 -5.08 -25.63
N CYS A 467 -5.74 -4.42 -26.39
CA CYS A 467 -7.02 -4.98 -26.82
C CYS A 467 -6.83 -6.23 -27.68
N ASN A 468 -5.79 -6.25 -28.51
CA ASN A 468 -5.54 -7.29 -29.49
C ASN A 468 -4.39 -8.23 -29.12
N ILE A 469 -3.88 -8.12 -27.88
CA ILE A 469 -2.73 -8.91 -27.42
C ILE A 469 -3.11 -10.39 -27.37
N ARG A 470 -2.41 -11.22 -28.16
CA ARG A 470 -2.53 -12.68 -28.15
C ARG A 470 -1.20 -13.36 -27.77
N TYR A 471 -0.22 -12.56 -27.41
CA TYR A 471 1.11 -13.03 -27.10
C TYR A 471 1.13 -13.72 -25.74
N LYS A 472 1.76 -14.87 -25.64
CA LYS A 472 1.89 -15.65 -24.39
C LYS A 472 0.56 -15.97 -23.68
N GLY A 473 -0.57 -15.99 -24.40
CA GLY A 473 -1.89 -16.37 -23.86
C GLY A 473 -2.53 -15.30 -22.96
N PHE A 474 -2.25 -14.03 -23.17
CA PHE A 474 -3.02 -12.94 -22.58
C PHE A 474 -4.39 -12.83 -23.25
N ASN A 475 -5.41 -12.58 -22.45
CA ASN A 475 -6.78 -12.35 -22.88
C ASN A 475 -7.27 -10.99 -22.40
N THR A 476 -7.96 -10.27 -23.28
CA THR A 476 -8.53 -8.95 -23.00
C THR A 476 -10.03 -8.96 -23.25
N VAL A 477 -10.77 -8.28 -22.40
CA VAL A 477 -12.18 -7.96 -22.62
C VAL A 477 -12.41 -6.45 -22.47
N LYS A 478 -13.23 -5.89 -23.35
CA LYS A 478 -13.69 -4.50 -23.24
C LYS A 478 -15.14 -4.53 -22.77
N LEU A 479 -15.41 -3.97 -21.59
CA LEU A 479 -16.73 -3.88 -20.99
C LEU A 479 -17.29 -2.45 -21.15
N PRO A 480 -18.49 -2.29 -21.72
CA PRO A 480 -19.15 -1.00 -21.79
C PRO A 480 -19.48 -0.46 -20.40
N ILE A 481 -19.13 0.81 -20.13
CA ILE A 481 -19.57 1.52 -18.94
C ILE A 481 -20.62 2.56 -19.33
N VAL A 482 -21.77 2.06 -19.76
CA VAL A 482 -22.93 2.88 -20.16
C VAL A 482 -24.21 2.32 -19.56
N PHE A 483 -25.23 3.18 -19.47
CA PHE A 483 -26.56 2.78 -19.02
C PHE A 483 -27.65 3.41 -19.87
N GLU A 484 -28.81 2.79 -19.96
CA GLU A 484 -29.96 3.26 -20.72
C GLU A 484 -30.60 4.46 -20.03
N VAL A 485 -30.63 5.62 -20.71
CA VAL A 485 -31.09 6.90 -20.16
C VAL A 485 -32.56 6.85 -19.78
N SER A 486 -33.38 6.14 -20.57
CA SER A 486 -34.85 6.01 -20.33
C SER A 486 -35.18 5.40 -18.96
N LYS A 487 -34.28 4.57 -18.40
CA LYS A 487 -34.44 3.92 -17.09
C LYS A 487 -33.99 4.79 -15.91
N GLY A 488 -33.38 5.95 -16.16
CA GLY A 488 -32.94 6.90 -15.14
C GLY A 488 -32.05 6.27 -14.06
N LYS A 489 -32.29 6.62 -12.78
CA LYS A 489 -31.49 6.13 -11.63
C LYS A 489 -31.48 4.59 -11.53
N ALA A 490 -32.61 3.95 -11.82
CA ALA A 490 -32.69 2.48 -11.76
C ALA A 490 -31.82 1.83 -12.83
N GLY A 491 -31.79 2.40 -14.05
CA GLY A 491 -30.92 1.93 -15.12
C GLY A 491 -29.43 2.05 -14.78
N LEU A 492 -28.99 3.12 -14.14
CA LEU A 492 -27.62 3.28 -13.67
C LEU A 492 -27.26 2.20 -12.62
N GLN A 493 -28.16 1.93 -11.67
CA GLN A 493 -27.93 0.91 -10.63
C GLN A 493 -27.85 -0.50 -11.23
N GLU A 494 -28.76 -0.81 -12.16
CA GLU A 494 -28.77 -2.08 -12.90
C GLU A 494 -27.46 -2.29 -13.67
N ALA A 495 -27.07 -1.29 -14.46
CA ALA A 495 -25.85 -1.33 -15.27
C ALA A 495 -24.59 -1.49 -14.41
N LEU A 496 -24.49 -0.84 -13.25
CA LEU A 496 -23.38 -1.03 -12.32
C LEU A 496 -23.32 -2.45 -11.76
N ASN A 497 -24.45 -3.02 -11.36
CA ASN A 497 -24.51 -4.38 -10.87
C ASN A 497 -24.12 -5.40 -11.95
N ASP A 498 -24.60 -5.19 -13.17
CA ASP A 498 -24.26 -6.07 -14.30
C ASP A 498 -22.80 -5.93 -14.73
N LEU A 499 -22.24 -4.72 -14.71
CA LEU A 499 -20.83 -4.49 -14.95
C LEU A 499 -19.95 -5.26 -13.95
N CYS A 500 -20.30 -5.22 -12.66
CA CYS A 500 -19.58 -5.96 -11.61
C CYS A 500 -19.64 -7.47 -11.86
N LYS A 501 -20.80 -8.02 -12.23
CA LYS A 501 -20.97 -9.44 -12.56
C LYS A 501 -20.18 -9.83 -13.82
N GLN A 502 -20.23 -9.00 -14.87
CA GLN A 502 -19.47 -9.24 -16.10
C GLN A 502 -17.96 -9.22 -15.84
N ALA A 503 -17.48 -8.29 -15.00
CA ALA A 503 -16.08 -8.26 -14.60
C ALA A 503 -15.68 -9.51 -13.79
N GLU A 504 -16.53 -9.96 -12.86
CA GLU A 504 -16.30 -11.19 -12.11
C GLU A 504 -16.26 -12.42 -13.00
N GLN A 505 -17.20 -12.54 -13.95
CA GLN A 505 -17.23 -13.63 -14.92
C GLN A 505 -15.98 -13.60 -15.80
N SER A 506 -15.59 -12.42 -16.29
CA SER A 506 -14.38 -12.27 -17.10
C SER A 506 -13.13 -12.79 -16.39
N VAL A 507 -12.99 -12.49 -15.09
CA VAL A 507 -11.87 -13.05 -14.29
C VAL A 507 -11.97 -14.57 -14.19
N THR A 508 -13.18 -15.11 -14.00
CA THR A 508 -13.39 -16.58 -13.95
C THR A 508 -12.99 -17.24 -15.26
N ASP A 509 -13.23 -16.58 -16.39
CA ASP A 509 -12.87 -17.03 -17.73
C ASP A 509 -11.37 -16.80 -18.07
N GLY A 510 -10.56 -16.34 -17.10
CA GLY A 510 -9.12 -16.17 -17.25
C GLY A 510 -8.70 -14.90 -18.01
N VAL A 511 -9.54 -13.87 -18.01
CA VAL A 511 -9.21 -12.58 -18.64
C VAL A 511 -8.16 -11.83 -17.80
N ASN A 512 -7.09 -11.41 -18.46
CA ASN A 512 -5.95 -10.72 -17.85
C ASN A 512 -6.14 -9.19 -17.77
N TYR A 513 -6.83 -8.63 -18.78
CA TYR A 513 -7.07 -7.20 -18.90
C TYR A 513 -8.56 -6.93 -19.09
N ILE A 514 -9.16 -6.24 -18.14
CA ILE A 514 -10.53 -5.72 -18.25
C ILE A 514 -10.42 -4.24 -18.58
N ILE A 515 -10.91 -3.84 -19.75
CA ILE A 515 -10.96 -2.46 -20.20
C ILE A 515 -12.38 -1.94 -19.99
N LEU A 516 -12.54 -0.98 -19.10
CA LEU A 516 -13.78 -0.27 -18.84
C LEU A 516 -13.86 0.91 -19.81
N SER A 517 -14.85 0.92 -20.72
CA SER A 517 -14.90 1.89 -21.82
C SER A 517 -16.24 2.59 -21.94
N ASP A 518 -16.22 3.92 -22.00
CA ASP A 518 -17.41 4.76 -22.25
C ASP A 518 -17.57 5.14 -23.75
N ARG A 519 -16.79 4.55 -24.65
CA ARG A 519 -16.93 4.78 -26.11
C ARG A 519 -18.28 4.35 -26.68
N PHE A 520 -19.09 3.63 -25.92
CA PHE A 520 -20.39 3.10 -26.34
C PHE A 520 -21.56 4.06 -26.06
N VAL A 521 -21.27 5.32 -25.75
CA VAL A 521 -22.30 6.36 -25.58
C VAL A 521 -22.95 6.67 -26.92
N ASP A 522 -24.30 6.75 -26.88
CA ASP A 522 -25.12 7.11 -28.05
C ASP A 522 -26.34 7.95 -27.60
N ASP A 523 -27.35 8.06 -28.45
CA ASP A 523 -28.54 8.87 -28.15
C ASP A 523 -29.43 8.26 -27.07
N THR A 524 -29.26 6.98 -26.76
CA THR A 524 -30.04 6.19 -25.78
C THR A 524 -29.26 5.76 -24.55
N HIS A 525 -27.92 5.76 -24.64
CA HIS A 525 -27.03 5.33 -23.58
C HIS A 525 -26.09 6.44 -23.12
N ALA A 526 -26.14 6.76 -21.85
CA ALA A 526 -25.20 7.68 -21.20
C ALA A 526 -24.05 6.93 -20.52
N ALA A 527 -22.91 7.59 -20.39
CA ALA A 527 -21.77 7.04 -19.67
C ALA A 527 -22.06 6.88 -18.17
N ILE A 528 -21.69 5.75 -17.60
CA ILE A 528 -21.49 5.63 -16.15
C ILE A 528 -20.22 6.42 -15.83
N PRO A 529 -20.23 7.33 -14.83
CA PRO A 529 -19.02 8.04 -14.44
C PRO A 529 -17.83 7.09 -14.26
N SER A 530 -16.75 7.32 -14.97
CA SER A 530 -15.63 6.37 -15.05
C SER A 530 -15.01 6.07 -13.68
N LEU A 531 -14.97 7.07 -12.78
CA LEU A 531 -14.53 6.90 -11.41
C LEU A 531 -15.44 5.96 -10.61
N LEU A 532 -16.77 6.06 -10.79
CA LEU A 532 -17.73 5.17 -10.14
C LEU A 532 -17.59 3.75 -10.68
N ALA A 533 -17.49 3.58 -11.99
CA ALA A 533 -17.34 2.28 -12.63
C ALA A 533 -16.08 1.54 -12.17
N VAL A 534 -14.91 2.19 -12.19
CA VAL A 534 -13.66 1.55 -11.78
C VAL A 534 -13.67 1.21 -10.28
N SER A 535 -14.18 2.11 -9.45
CA SER A 535 -14.26 1.87 -8.01
C SER A 535 -15.22 0.73 -7.68
N ALA A 536 -16.40 0.69 -8.30
CA ALA A 536 -17.37 -0.39 -8.11
C ALA A 536 -16.79 -1.76 -8.49
N VAL A 537 -16.18 -1.87 -9.67
CA VAL A 537 -15.54 -3.12 -10.12
C VAL A 537 -14.37 -3.51 -9.22
N HIS A 538 -13.53 -2.55 -8.83
CA HIS A 538 -12.40 -2.79 -7.93
C HIS A 538 -12.83 -3.39 -6.59
N HIS A 539 -13.83 -2.78 -5.93
CA HIS A 539 -14.32 -3.25 -4.63
C HIS A 539 -15.11 -4.56 -4.74
N HIS A 540 -15.92 -4.71 -5.79
CA HIS A 540 -16.60 -5.97 -6.04
C HIS A 540 -15.61 -7.12 -6.20
N LEU A 541 -14.58 -6.96 -7.03
CA LEU A 541 -13.57 -7.98 -7.22
C LEU A 541 -12.75 -8.29 -5.95
N ILE A 542 -12.58 -7.32 -5.04
CA ILE A 542 -12.02 -7.58 -3.70
C ILE A 542 -12.97 -8.45 -2.89
N SER A 543 -14.26 -8.09 -2.81
CA SER A 543 -15.26 -8.80 -2.01
C SER A 543 -15.43 -10.26 -2.44
N VAL A 544 -15.35 -10.53 -3.74
CA VAL A 544 -15.40 -11.89 -4.32
C VAL A 544 -14.02 -12.54 -4.44
N GLN A 545 -12.97 -11.92 -3.86
CA GLN A 545 -11.60 -12.47 -3.79
C GLN A 545 -10.94 -12.73 -5.16
N LYS A 546 -11.23 -11.91 -6.18
CA LYS A 546 -10.72 -12.06 -7.56
C LYS A 546 -9.86 -10.87 -8.03
N ARG A 547 -9.73 -9.78 -7.22
CA ARG A 547 -9.12 -8.52 -7.66
C ARG A 547 -7.68 -8.64 -8.17
N VAL A 548 -6.87 -9.49 -7.56
CA VAL A 548 -5.45 -9.67 -7.93
C VAL A 548 -5.23 -10.52 -9.19
N GLN A 549 -6.30 -11.03 -9.80
CA GLN A 549 -6.21 -11.92 -10.96
C GLN A 549 -6.36 -11.19 -12.29
N THR A 550 -6.60 -9.87 -12.28
CA THR A 550 -6.78 -9.07 -13.50
C THR A 550 -6.28 -7.64 -13.30
N ALA A 551 -5.90 -6.99 -14.40
CA ALA A 551 -5.64 -5.55 -14.45
C ALA A 551 -6.90 -4.81 -14.93
N LEU A 552 -7.21 -3.67 -14.30
CA LEU A 552 -8.30 -2.77 -14.71
C LEU A 552 -7.71 -1.61 -15.50
N ILE A 553 -8.15 -1.41 -16.72
CA ILE A 553 -7.77 -0.29 -17.59
C ILE A 553 -9.02 0.55 -17.84
N VAL A 554 -8.90 1.86 -17.76
CA VAL A 554 -10.03 2.78 -17.99
C VAL A 554 -9.81 3.56 -19.27
N GLU A 555 -10.67 3.32 -20.26
CA GLU A 555 -10.76 4.10 -21.50
C GLU A 555 -11.94 5.06 -21.37
N SER A 556 -11.67 6.36 -21.16
CA SER A 556 -12.75 7.30 -20.87
C SER A 556 -12.54 8.67 -21.53
N GLY A 557 -13.68 9.20 -22.02
CA GLY A 557 -13.77 10.55 -22.54
C GLY A 557 -13.76 11.62 -21.45
N GLU A 558 -13.99 11.28 -20.19
CA GLU A 558 -13.98 12.24 -19.08
C GLU A 558 -12.56 12.70 -18.70
N ILE A 559 -11.53 11.91 -19.01
CA ILE A 559 -10.15 12.16 -18.55
C ILE A 559 -9.49 13.27 -19.34
N ARG A 560 -9.06 14.35 -18.68
CA ARG A 560 -8.33 15.45 -19.30
C ARG A 560 -7.29 16.12 -18.41
N GLU A 561 -7.42 15.98 -17.10
CA GLU A 561 -6.56 16.61 -16.10
C GLU A 561 -5.81 15.60 -15.24
N VAL A 562 -4.76 16.08 -14.58
CA VAL A 562 -3.96 15.26 -13.66
C VAL A 562 -4.80 14.68 -12.53
N MET A 563 -5.73 15.47 -11.98
CA MET A 563 -6.60 15.03 -10.89
C MET A 563 -7.50 13.85 -11.29
N HIS A 564 -8.00 13.85 -12.54
CA HIS A 564 -8.79 12.73 -13.08
C HIS A 564 -7.95 11.45 -13.13
N ALA A 565 -6.72 11.55 -13.64
CA ALA A 565 -5.77 10.43 -13.67
C ALA A 565 -5.46 9.91 -12.24
N ALA A 566 -5.16 10.82 -11.31
CA ALA A 566 -4.85 10.49 -9.93
C ALA A 566 -6.01 9.77 -9.23
N LEU A 567 -7.25 10.24 -9.42
CA LEU A 567 -8.46 9.61 -8.86
C LEU A 567 -8.68 8.19 -9.40
N LEU A 568 -8.63 8.00 -10.72
CA LEU A 568 -8.83 6.68 -11.32
C LEU A 568 -7.80 5.66 -10.82
N LEU A 569 -6.52 6.06 -10.77
CA LEU A 569 -5.45 5.22 -10.24
C LEU A 569 -5.64 4.99 -8.73
N GLY A 570 -5.96 6.03 -7.96
CA GLY A 570 -6.22 5.97 -6.53
C GLY A 570 -7.39 5.05 -6.16
N TYR A 571 -8.35 4.86 -7.06
CA TYR A 571 -9.48 3.94 -6.90
C TYR A 571 -9.36 2.63 -7.69
N GLY A 572 -8.15 2.28 -8.12
CA GLY A 572 -7.82 0.92 -8.52
C GLY A 572 -7.56 0.68 -10.01
N ALA A 573 -7.59 1.70 -10.88
CA ALA A 573 -7.13 1.55 -12.25
C ALA A 573 -5.63 1.22 -12.29
N SER A 574 -5.23 0.30 -13.16
CA SER A 574 -3.82 0.00 -13.44
C SER A 574 -3.26 0.90 -14.53
N ALA A 575 -4.11 1.31 -15.47
CA ALA A 575 -3.77 2.25 -16.54
C ALA A 575 -5.03 2.98 -17.02
N ILE A 576 -4.82 4.11 -17.70
CA ILE A 576 -5.88 4.97 -18.23
C ILE A 576 -5.60 5.33 -19.69
N ASN A 577 -6.66 5.53 -20.46
CA ASN A 577 -6.58 6.07 -21.82
C ASN A 577 -7.55 7.26 -21.98
N PRO A 578 -7.03 8.50 -22.03
CA PRO A 578 -7.82 9.71 -22.19
C PRO A 578 -8.13 9.99 -23.66
N TYR A 579 -8.93 9.15 -24.32
CA TYR A 579 -9.11 9.17 -25.76
C TYR A 579 -9.72 10.47 -26.31
N MET A 580 -10.62 11.12 -25.55
CA MET A 580 -11.17 12.42 -25.99
C MET A 580 -10.14 13.54 -25.92
N ALA A 581 -9.27 13.52 -24.88
CA ALA A 581 -8.17 14.49 -24.84
C ALA A 581 -7.26 14.32 -26.08
N PHE A 582 -6.93 13.10 -26.48
CA PHE A 582 -6.15 12.84 -27.70
C PHE A 582 -6.88 13.31 -28.97
N ALA A 583 -8.21 13.14 -29.04
CA ALA A 583 -8.99 13.67 -30.17
C ALA A 583 -8.98 15.22 -30.21
N VAL A 584 -9.04 15.86 -29.05
CA VAL A 584 -8.91 17.33 -28.95
C VAL A 584 -7.54 17.80 -29.43
N LEU A 585 -6.47 17.12 -29.03
CA LEU A 585 -5.11 17.46 -29.48
C LEU A 585 -4.96 17.29 -31.00
N ASP A 586 -5.52 16.23 -31.58
CA ASP A 586 -5.51 16.03 -33.03
C ASP A 586 -6.25 17.18 -33.76
N GLU A 587 -7.39 17.59 -33.24
CA GLU A 587 -8.17 18.68 -33.79
C GLU A 587 -7.42 20.01 -33.71
N LEU A 588 -6.79 20.34 -32.58
CA LEU A 588 -5.97 21.57 -32.39
C LEU A 588 -4.79 21.63 -33.36
N VAL A 589 -4.11 20.50 -33.58
CA VAL A 589 -3.02 20.41 -34.55
C VAL A 589 -3.55 20.59 -35.98
N ARG A 590 -4.66 19.94 -36.32
CA ARG A 590 -5.25 20.05 -37.68
C ARG A 590 -5.77 21.44 -38.01
N LYS A 591 -6.32 22.14 -37.00
CA LYS A 591 -6.77 23.55 -37.17
C LYS A 591 -5.61 24.54 -37.22
N GLY A 592 -4.41 24.14 -36.80
CA GLY A 592 -3.25 25.02 -36.73
C GLY A 592 -3.21 25.86 -35.44
N ASP A 593 -4.07 25.56 -34.45
CA ASP A 593 -4.06 26.25 -33.16
C ASP A 593 -2.79 25.88 -32.34
N VAL A 594 -2.20 24.72 -32.67
CA VAL A 594 -0.94 24.23 -32.10
C VAL A 594 0.06 23.97 -33.22
N GLN A 595 1.21 24.63 -33.14
CA GLN A 595 2.26 24.65 -34.18
C GLN A 595 3.27 23.53 -34.01
N MET A 596 2.80 22.26 -33.94
CA MET A 596 3.64 21.07 -33.88
C MET A 596 2.89 19.86 -34.49
N ASN A 597 3.60 18.74 -34.70
CA ASN A 597 2.92 17.52 -35.14
C ASN A 597 2.19 16.85 -33.97
N TYR A 598 1.19 16.03 -34.30
CA TYR A 598 0.37 15.31 -33.32
C TYR A 598 1.18 14.47 -32.35
N GLU A 599 2.18 13.75 -32.81
CA GLU A 599 3.01 12.87 -31.97
C GLU A 599 3.75 13.67 -30.87
N THR A 600 4.21 14.87 -31.18
CA THR A 600 4.85 15.77 -30.20
C THR A 600 3.82 16.31 -29.22
N ALA A 601 2.64 16.71 -29.68
CA ALA A 601 1.55 17.17 -28.83
C ALA A 601 1.08 16.08 -27.86
N GLU A 602 0.90 14.86 -28.35
CA GLU A 602 0.55 13.67 -27.54
C GLU A 602 1.62 13.38 -26.48
N LYS A 603 2.90 13.33 -26.86
CA LYS A 603 4.02 13.12 -25.94
C LYS A 603 4.08 14.19 -24.86
N ASN A 604 3.87 15.45 -25.21
CA ASN A 604 3.86 16.55 -24.26
C ASN A 604 2.69 16.46 -23.29
N TYR A 605 1.49 16.16 -23.76
CA TYR A 605 0.33 15.96 -22.89
C TYR A 605 0.56 14.81 -21.90
N ILE A 606 1.02 13.66 -22.38
CA ILE A 606 1.35 12.51 -21.50
C ILE A 606 2.44 12.91 -20.49
N LYS A 607 3.45 13.67 -20.92
CA LYS A 607 4.50 14.19 -20.03
C LYS A 607 3.95 15.11 -18.95
N ALA A 608 2.98 15.98 -19.30
CA ALA A 608 2.32 16.87 -18.34
C ALA A 608 1.56 16.07 -17.27
N ILE A 609 0.74 15.09 -17.68
CA ILE A 609 0.03 14.19 -16.75
C ILE A 609 1.03 13.46 -15.83
N ARG A 610 2.11 12.91 -16.39
CA ARG A 610 3.14 12.21 -15.60
C ARG A 610 3.79 13.10 -14.55
N LYS A 611 4.16 14.33 -14.91
CA LYS A 611 4.73 15.32 -13.98
C LYS A 611 3.74 15.68 -12.87
N GLY A 612 2.46 15.85 -13.22
CA GLY A 612 1.42 16.12 -12.25
C GLY A 612 1.20 14.97 -11.29
N LEU A 613 1.20 13.72 -11.78
CA LEU A 613 1.12 12.52 -10.92
C LEU A 613 2.31 12.46 -9.94
N PHE A 614 3.53 12.70 -10.41
CA PHE A 614 4.70 12.80 -9.52
C PHE A 614 4.49 13.86 -8.45
N LYS A 615 3.98 15.04 -8.82
CA LYS A 615 3.74 16.13 -7.87
C LYS A 615 2.69 15.76 -6.82
N ILE A 616 1.59 15.12 -7.20
CA ILE A 616 0.58 14.63 -6.26
C ILE A 616 1.18 13.58 -5.32
N MET A 617 1.86 12.58 -5.87
CA MET A 617 2.47 11.51 -5.10
C MET A 617 3.55 12.03 -4.15
N SER A 618 4.40 12.96 -4.60
CA SER A 618 5.46 13.55 -3.77
C SER A 618 4.89 14.30 -2.57
N LYS A 619 3.79 15.03 -2.74
CA LYS A 619 3.10 15.73 -1.65
C LYS A 619 2.45 14.78 -0.64
N MET A 620 2.13 13.56 -1.06
CA MET A 620 1.66 12.50 -0.17
C MET A 620 2.80 11.70 0.49
N GLY A 621 4.05 11.96 0.09
CA GLY A 621 5.20 11.17 0.53
C GLY A 621 5.15 9.73 0.03
N ILE A 622 4.58 9.49 -1.17
CA ILE A 622 4.45 8.18 -1.82
C ILE A 622 5.37 8.15 -3.03
N SER A 623 6.28 7.20 -3.08
CA SER A 623 7.32 7.17 -4.11
C SER A 623 7.00 6.31 -5.33
N THR A 624 6.06 5.36 -5.24
CA THR A 624 5.73 4.50 -6.38
C THR A 624 4.25 4.55 -6.74
N ILE A 625 3.94 4.50 -8.04
CA ILE A 625 2.56 4.44 -8.51
C ILE A 625 1.84 3.17 -8.02
N ARG A 626 2.57 2.09 -7.83
CA ARG A 626 2.01 0.85 -7.31
C ARG A 626 1.47 0.99 -5.90
N SER A 627 2.16 1.75 -5.05
CA SER A 627 1.71 2.06 -3.68
C SER A 627 0.59 3.11 -3.66
N TYR A 628 0.51 3.96 -4.70
CA TYR A 628 -0.56 4.94 -4.86
C TYR A 628 -1.86 4.30 -5.37
N ARG A 629 -1.74 3.29 -6.22
CA ARG A 629 -2.88 2.59 -6.83
C ARG A 629 -3.73 1.90 -5.75
N GLY A 630 -5.03 2.24 -5.73
CA GLY A 630 -5.96 1.71 -4.74
C GLY A 630 -5.78 2.26 -3.32
N ALA A 631 -4.92 3.27 -3.12
CA ALA A 631 -4.68 3.85 -1.80
C ALA A 631 -5.86 4.71 -1.29
N LYS A 632 -6.75 5.18 -2.17
CA LYS A 632 -7.97 5.93 -1.81
C LYS A 632 -7.68 7.17 -0.94
N ILE A 633 -6.62 7.91 -1.27
CA ILE A 633 -6.13 9.05 -0.49
C ILE A 633 -6.88 10.33 -0.91
N PHE A 634 -8.19 10.24 -0.85
CA PHE A 634 -9.11 11.32 -1.22
C PHE A 634 -10.20 11.45 -0.18
N GLU A 635 -10.74 12.64 -0.09
CA GLU A 635 -11.92 12.98 0.67
C GLU A 635 -13.06 13.29 -0.31
N ALA A 636 -14.22 12.66 -0.11
CA ALA A 636 -15.41 12.97 -0.88
C ALA A 636 -16.20 14.08 -0.20
N VAL A 637 -16.66 15.07 -0.94
CA VAL A 637 -17.40 16.23 -0.42
C VAL A 637 -18.78 16.29 -1.10
N GLY A 638 -19.85 16.10 -0.31
CA GLY A 638 -21.20 16.17 -0.79
C GLY A 638 -21.71 14.95 -1.56
N VAL A 639 -21.04 13.81 -1.40
CA VAL A 639 -21.48 12.50 -1.90
C VAL A 639 -22.13 11.74 -0.75
N SER A 640 -23.26 11.05 -1.00
CA SER A 640 -23.97 10.31 0.04
C SER A 640 -23.12 9.18 0.62
N GLU A 641 -23.24 8.94 1.93
CA GLU A 641 -22.56 7.82 2.59
C GLU A 641 -22.96 6.46 2.02
N GLU A 642 -24.22 6.30 1.61
CA GLU A 642 -24.71 5.07 0.99
C GLU A 642 -23.91 4.74 -0.28
N LEU A 643 -23.74 5.71 -1.18
CA LEU A 643 -22.98 5.55 -2.42
C LEU A 643 -21.49 5.28 -2.13
N LEU A 644 -20.91 6.01 -1.16
CA LEU A 644 -19.53 5.82 -0.77
C LEU A 644 -19.28 4.44 -0.18
N ARG A 645 -20.14 3.97 0.70
CA ARG A 645 -20.01 2.62 1.31
C ARG A 645 -20.20 1.52 0.27
N SER A 646 -21.16 1.70 -0.66
CA SER A 646 -21.48 0.68 -1.66
C SER A 646 -20.38 0.51 -2.73
N TYR A 647 -19.74 1.62 -3.15
CA TYR A 647 -18.85 1.59 -4.32
C TYR A 647 -17.43 2.10 -4.09
N PHE A 648 -17.18 2.86 -3.01
CA PHE A 648 -15.87 3.45 -2.73
C PHE A 648 -15.20 2.86 -1.47
N GLY A 649 -15.84 1.89 -0.83
CA GLY A 649 -15.38 1.29 0.41
C GLY A 649 -15.65 2.19 1.63
N THR A 650 -14.74 2.21 2.60
CA THR A 650 -14.93 2.92 3.88
C THR A 650 -14.67 4.43 3.80
N GLN A 651 -14.79 5.04 2.63
CA GLN A 651 -14.53 6.47 2.48
C GLN A 651 -15.58 7.29 3.23
N THR A 652 -15.14 8.24 4.05
CA THR A 652 -16.02 9.17 4.73
C THR A 652 -16.38 10.34 3.82
N SER A 653 -17.65 10.77 3.87
CA SER A 653 -18.06 12.02 3.27
C SER A 653 -17.85 13.15 4.27
N SER A 654 -17.10 14.19 3.93
CA SER A 654 -17.13 15.44 4.66
C SER A 654 -18.46 16.13 4.34
N CYS A 655 -19.35 16.19 5.32
CA CYS A 655 -20.50 17.06 5.27
C CYS A 655 -20.03 18.50 5.57
N LEU A 656 -20.46 19.47 4.79
CA LEU A 656 -20.16 20.91 5.03
C LEU A 656 -20.61 21.37 6.45
N LEU A 657 -21.57 20.67 7.05
CA LEU A 657 -22.04 20.90 8.43
C LEU A 657 -21.10 20.37 9.51
N TYR A 658 -20.11 19.52 9.15
CA TYR A 658 -19.16 18.92 10.09
C TYR A 658 -17.75 19.49 9.99
N THR A 659 -17.51 20.49 9.18
CA THR A 659 -16.35 21.34 9.42
C THR A 659 -16.60 22.00 10.78
N SER A 660 -16.09 21.41 11.85
CA SER A 660 -16.05 22.03 13.16
C SER A 660 -15.62 23.48 12.96
N PRO A 661 -16.42 24.47 13.37
CA PRO A 661 -15.93 25.83 13.37
C PRO A 661 -14.61 25.82 14.11
N SER A 662 -13.60 26.50 13.55
CA SER A 662 -12.30 26.58 14.23
C SER A 662 -12.54 27.06 15.67
N PRO A 663 -11.66 26.79 16.64
CA PRO A 663 -11.80 27.34 17.98
C PRO A 663 -12.03 28.88 17.98
N ARG A 664 -11.58 29.58 16.92
CA ARG A 664 -11.84 31.00 16.71
C ARG A 664 -13.28 31.33 16.32
N ASP A 665 -13.96 30.42 15.62
CA ASP A 665 -15.36 30.63 15.23
C ASP A 665 -16.33 30.37 16.37
N ARG A 666 -15.97 29.49 17.33
CA ARG A 666 -16.74 29.27 18.57
C ARG A 666 -16.75 30.49 19.51
N THR A 667 -15.74 31.33 19.44
CA THR A 667 -15.66 32.54 20.28
C THR A 667 -16.40 33.74 19.69
N ARG A 668 -16.80 33.71 18.40
CA ARG A 668 -17.58 34.78 17.74
C ARG A 668 -19.10 34.60 17.84
N SER A 669 -19.55 33.43 18.25
CA SER A 669 -20.98 33.10 18.38
C SER A 669 -21.49 33.17 19.83
N ARG A 670 -20.75 33.88 20.74
CA ARG A 670 -21.21 34.22 22.11
C ARG A 670 -21.30 35.74 22.28
#